data_8e551964a6df63e4f3a0ce11e3db8525
#
_entry.id   8e551964a6df63e4f3a0ce11e3db8525
#
_cell.length_a   1.000
_cell.length_b   1.000
_cell.length_c   1.000
_cell.angle_alpha   90.00
_cell.angle_beta   90.00
_cell.angle_gamma   90.00
#
_symmetry.space_group_name_H-M   'P 1'
#
loop_
_entity.id
_entity.type
_entity.pdbx_description
1 polymer ?
#
loop_
_entity_poly.entity_id
_entity_poly.type
_entity_poly.pdbx_seq_one_letter_code
_entity_poly.pdbx_strand_id
1 'polypeptide(L)'
;MRIDRLTSKLQLAISDAQSLAVGMDHPAIEPVHLLQALIEQQGGSIKPLLMQVGFDINSLRQALVKELDQLPKIQNPTGDVNMSQDLARLLNQADRLAQQKGDQFISSELVLLAAMDENSKLGKLLLSQGVSKKALENAITNLRGGAAVNDANAEESRQALDKYTVDLTKRAEEGKLDPVIGRDDEIRRTVQVLQRRTKNNPVLIGEPGVGKTAIAEGLAQRIINGEVPDGLKGKRLLALDMGALIAGAKYRGEFEERLKSLLNELSKQEGQIILFIDELHTMVGAGKGEGAMDAGNMLKPALARGELHCVGATTLNEYRQFIEKDAALERRFQKVLVEEPSEEDTIAILRGLKERYEVHHKVAITDGAIIAAAKLSHRYITDRQLPDKAIDLIDEAASRIRMEIDSKPEVLDRLDRRLIQLKVESQALKKEEDEAAKKRLEKLTEEIARRAREITEPVEIWAVVIAVLHGAAQIQHKIEQARQELEAARRKGDLNRMAELQYGIIPDLERSLQMVDQHGKAENQLLRNKVTEEEIAEVVSKWTGIPVAKMLEGEREKLLKMEDLLHQRVIGQNEAVTAVANAVRRSRAGLSDPNRPSGSFLFLGPTGVGKTELCKALAEFLFDTEEAMVRIDMSEFMEKHSVARLIGAPPGYVGYEEGGYLTEAVRRKPYSVVLLDEVEKAHPDVFNVLLQVLEDGRLTDSHGRTVDFRNTVIVMTSNLGSAQIQELVGDREAQRAAVMDAVGAHFRPEFINRIDEVVVFEPLGRDQIAGITEIQLGRLRSRLAERELALSLSPEALDKLIAVGYDPVYGARPLKRAIQRWIENPLAQLILAGKFLPGTAITAKVEGEEIVFA
;
A
#
# COMPACT_ATOMS: atom_id res chain seq x y z
N MET A 1 10.73 36.08 46.01
CA MET A 1 10.37 35.96 44.62
C MET A 1 9.12 35.13 44.47
N ARG A 2 8.15 35.53 43.64
CA ARG A 2 6.93 34.74 43.39
C ARG A 2 7.17 33.77 42.22
N ILE A 3 7.25 32.48 42.53
CA ILE A 3 7.46 31.42 41.52
C ILE A 3 6.28 31.35 40.53
N ASP A 4 5.12 31.80 41.00
CA ASP A 4 3.88 31.93 40.21
C ASP A 4 3.95 32.95 39.03
N ARG A 5 4.97 33.81 39.01
CA ARG A 5 5.22 34.77 37.94
C ARG A 5 6.23 34.29 36.89
N LEU A 6 6.71 33.08 36.96
CA LEU A 6 7.60 32.52 35.97
C LEU A 6 6.78 31.84 34.86
N THR A 7 7.25 31.93 33.62
CA THR A 7 6.66 31.13 32.53
C THR A 7 6.88 29.63 32.76
N SER A 8 6.00 28.78 32.23
CA SER A 8 6.09 27.32 32.37
C SER A 8 7.44 26.78 31.92
N LYS A 9 7.99 27.30 30.82
CA LYS A 9 9.33 26.94 30.32
C LYS A 9 10.44 27.32 31.28
N LEU A 10 10.37 28.52 31.88
CA LEU A 10 11.37 28.95 32.84
C LEU A 10 11.28 28.15 34.15
N GLN A 11 10.08 27.77 34.61
CA GLN A 11 9.91 26.87 35.76
C GLN A 11 10.56 25.52 35.54
N LEU A 12 10.33 24.91 34.35
CA LEU A 12 10.99 23.65 33.98
C LEU A 12 12.52 23.82 33.94
N ALA A 13 13.03 24.89 33.35
CA ALA A 13 14.47 25.13 33.27
C ALA A 13 15.11 25.26 34.64
N ILE A 14 14.41 25.87 35.62
CA ILE A 14 14.89 25.92 37.02
C ILE A 14 14.90 24.53 37.66
N SER A 15 13.90 23.70 37.41
CA SER A 15 13.87 22.33 37.90
C SER A 15 15.01 21.49 37.29
N ASP A 16 15.27 21.67 35.98
CA ASP A 16 16.39 21.02 35.30
C ASP A 16 17.73 21.51 35.83
N ALA A 17 17.87 22.80 36.08
CA ALA A 17 19.04 23.40 36.73
C ALA A 17 19.27 22.86 38.14
N GLN A 18 18.21 22.60 38.90
CA GLN A 18 18.29 21.95 40.23
C GLN A 18 18.77 20.50 40.07
N SER A 19 18.21 19.76 39.12
CA SER A 19 18.65 18.37 38.87
C SER A 19 20.11 18.33 38.44
N LEU A 20 20.56 19.31 37.65
CA LEU A 20 21.96 19.41 37.21
C LEU A 20 22.88 19.71 38.40
N ALA A 21 22.51 20.66 39.32
CA ALA A 21 23.27 20.99 40.48
C ALA A 21 23.40 19.81 41.44
N VAL A 22 22.30 19.07 41.68
CA VAL A 22 22.31 17.82 42.45
C VAL A 22 23.21 16.77 41.81
N GLY A 23 23.09 16.56 40.48
CA GLY A 23 23.89 15.56 39.75
C GLY A 23 25.40 15.85 39.75
N MET A 24 25.81 17.10 39.96
CA MET A 24 27.19 17.53 40.01
C MET A 24 27.72 17.76 41.45
N ASP A 25 26.95 17.43 42.47
CA ASP A 25 27.23 17.59 43.90
C ASP A 25 27.51 19.05 44.31
N HIS A 26 26.82 20.03 43.68
CA HIS A 26 27.02 21.45 44.01
C HIS A 26 26.09 21.91 45.18
N PRO A 27 26.58 22.84 46.05
CA PRO A 27 25.86 23.28 47.23
C PRO A 27 24.63 24.18 46.97
N ALA A 28 24.58 24.81 45.79
CA ALA A 28 23.53 25.74 45.41
C ALA A 28 23.34 25.76 43.90
N ILE A 29 22.13 26.13 43.48
CA ILE A 29 21.83 26.36 42.07
C ILE A 29 22.41 27.72 41.67
N GLU A 30 23.43 27.72 40.85
CA GLU A 30 24.08 28.92 40.33
C GLU A 30 23.47 29.38 38.99
N PRO A 31 23.65 30.64 38.57
CA PRO A 31 23.19 31.14 37.26
C PRO A 31 23.67 30.29 36.06
N VAL A 32 24.88 29.69 36.18
CA VAL A 32 25.46 28.83 35.18
C VAL A 32 24.63 27.56 34.94
N HIS A 33 24.09 26.94 36.02
CA HIS A 33 23.20 25.80 35.93
C HIS A 33 21.93 26.16 35.15
N LEU A 34 21.34 27.31 35.47
CA LEU A 34 20.12 27.76 34.78
C LEU A 34 20.36 28.04 33.27
N LEU A 35 21.48 28.68 32.95
CA LEU A 35 21.79 28.96 31.55
C LEU A 35 22.08 27.67 30.76
N GLN A 36 22.79 26.71 31.38
CA GLN A 36 23.00 25.39 30.75
C GLN A 36 21.66 24.67 30.50
N ALA A 37 20.78 24.64 31.48
CA ALA A 37 19.45 24.04 31.34
C ALA A 37 18.61 24.73 30.26
N LEU A 38 18.65 26.06 30.16
CA LEU A 38 17.94 26.83 29.12
C LEU A 38 18.47 26.55 27.69
N ILE A 39 19.78 26.31 27.53
CA ILE A 39 20.38 25.98 26.25
C ILE A 39 20.02 24.55 25.82
N GLU A 40 19.95 23.62 26.77
CA GLU A 40 19.65 22.20 26.51
C GLU A 40 18.16 21.89 26.45
N GLN A 41 17.31 22.83 26.91
CA GLN A 41 15.88 22.66 26.95
C GLN A 41 15.30 22.37 25.54
N GLN A 42 14.63 21.22 25.37
CA GLN A 42 13.97 20.87 24.14
C GLN A 42 12.82 21.84 23.83
N GLY A 43 12.83 22.41 22.62
CA GLY A 43 11.84 23.41 22.20
C GLY A 43 11.91 24.71 23.01
N GLY A 44 13.07 25.02 23.57
CA GLY A 44 13.34 26.32 24.22
C GLY A 44 13.69 27.42 23.21
N SER A 45 13.29 28.65 23.49
CA SER A 45 13.58 29.84 22.65
C SER A 45 15.03 30.34 22.74
N ILE A 46 15.76 29.92 23.76
CA ILE A 46 17.07 30.51 24.09
C ILE A 46 18.16 30.08 23.09
N LYS A 47 18.22 28.79 22.72
CA LYS A 47 19.22 28.28 21.78
C LYS A 47 19.09 28.95 20.40
N PRO A 48 17.90 29.02 19.76
CA PRO A 48 17.73 29.76 18.49
C PRO A 48 18.07 31.25 18.61
N LEU A 49 17.69 31.89 19.72
CA LEU A 49 17.96 33.29 19.95
C LEU A 49 19.47 33.60 20.05
N LEU A 50 20.23 32.74 20.75
CA LEU A 50 21.68 32.85 20.85
C LEU A 50 22.36 32.65 19.49
N MET A 51 21.91 31.70 18.70
CA MET A 51 22.41 31.49 17.33
C MET A 51 22.15 32.69 16.43
N GLN A 52 20.95 33.29 16.51
CA GLN A 52 20.57 34.47 15.73
C GLN A 52 21.44 35.69 16.06
N VAL A 53 21.88 35.82 17.31
CA VAL A 53 22.74 36.92 17.77
C VAL A 53 24.22 36.64 17.52
N GLY A 54 24.57 35.45 16.96
CA GLY A 54 25.94 35.12 16.56
C GLY A 54 26.75 34.40 17.62
N PHE A 55 26.12 33.79 18.66
CA PHE A 55 26.83 32.90 19.60
C PHE A 55 27.13 31.56 18.95
N ASP A 56 28.39 31.09 19.10
CA ASP A 56 28.71 29.69 18.87
C ASP A 56 28.26 28.85 20.07
N ILE A 57 27.19 28.12 19.90
CA ILE A 57 26.57 27.29 20.96
C ILE A 57 27.55 26.26 21.50
N ASN A 58 28.42 25.66 20.64
CA ASN A 58 29.38 24.67 21.07
C ASN A 58 30.47 25.29 21.95
N SER A 59 30.99 26.45 21.54
CA SER A 59 31.96 27.20 22.34
C SER A 59 31.37 27.67 23.68
N LEU A 60 30.15 28.19 23.68
CA LEU A 60 29.45 28.61 24.87
C LEU A 60 29.21 27.44 25.82
N ARG A 61 28.76 26.31 25.32
CA ARG A 61 28.55 25.08 26.12
C ARG A 61 29.83 24.62 26.77
N GLN A 62 30.96 24.59 26.05
CA GLN A 62 32.24 24.22 26.62
C GLN A 62 32.71 25.21 27.71
N ALA A 63 32.47 26.52 27.55
CA ALA A 63 32.78 27.51 28.52
C ALA A 63 31.90 27.36 29.80
N LEU A 64 30.62 27.07 29.65
CA LEU A 64 29.71 26.81 30.78
C LEU A 64 30.11 25.54 31.55
N VAL A 65 30.46 24.47 30.87
CA VAL A 65 30.94 23.22 31.51
C VAL A 65 32.22 23.49 32.32
N LYS A 66 33.16 24.25 31.77
CA LYS A 66 34.38 24.66 32.53
C LYS A 66 34.06 25.45 33.80
N GLU A 67 33.12 26.38 33.74
CA GLU A 67 32.68 27.14 34.92
C GLU A 67 31.95 26.23 35.92
N LEU A 68 31.13 25.27 35.48
CA LEU A 68 30.48 24.28 36.32
C LEU A 68 31.49 23.41 37.07
N ASP A 69 32.52 22.94 36.39
CA ASP A 69 33.58 22.11 36.97
C ASP A 69 34.44 22.84 38.04
N GLN A 70 34.46 24.19 38.01
CA GLN A 70 35.18 25.01 38.95
C GLN A 70 34.37 25.33 40.24
N LEU A 71 33.07 24.97 40.24
CA LEU A 71 32.23 25.21 41.43
C LEU A 71 32.59 24.25 42.56
N PRO A 72 32.45 24.69 43.81
CA PRO A 72 32.72 23.84 44.98
C PRO A 72 31.74 22.66 45.04
N LYS A 73 32.29 21.45 45.32
CA LYS A 73 31.52 20.22 45.51
C LYS A 73 31.36 19.84 46.97
N ILE A 74 30.23 19.31 47.36
CA ILE A 74 29.96 18.86 48.75
C ILE A 74 30.20 17.33 48.83
N GLN A 75 30.85 16.90 49.93
CA GLN A 75 30.94 15.50 50.33
C GLN A 75 29.68 15.14 51.18
N ASN A 76 28.74 14.43 50.64
CA ASN A 76 27.41 14.04 51.14
C ASN A 76 26.30 15.08 50.83
N PRO A 77 25.73 15.04 49.60
CA PRO A 77 24.60 15.88 49.27
C PRO A 77 23.32 15.39 50.01
N THR A 78 22.66 16.31 50.72
CA THR A 78 21.39 16.06 51.44
C THR A 78 20.17 16.08 50.53
N GLY A 79 20.34 16.19 49.20
CA GLY A 79 19.24 16.19 48.23
C GLY A 79 18.52 17.51 48.02
N ASP A 80 18.49 18.40 49.02
CA ASP A 80 17.87 19.71 48.92
C ASP A 80 18.93 20.78 48.60
N VAL A 81 18.95 21.25 47.34
CA VAL A 81 19.83 22.31 46.87
C VAL A 81 19.05 23.61 46.74
N ASN A 82 19.45 24.65 47.44
CA ASN A 82 18.80 25.95 47.42
C ASN A 82 19.37 26.86 46.31
N MET A 83 18.62 27.88 45.94
CA MET A 83 19.12 28.90 44.98
C MET A 83 20.24 29.73 45.64
N SER A 84 21.31 29.98 44.89
CA SER A 84 22.37 30.88 45.28
C SER A 84 21.90 32.36 45.34
N GLN A 85 22.64 33.21 46.09
CA GLN A 85 22.34 34.62 46.07
C GLN A 85 22.47 35.28 44.71
N ASP A 86 23.38 34.80 43.88
CA ASP A 86 23.61 35.30 42.54
C ASP A 86 22.48 34.91 41.59
N LEU A 87 21.94 33.71 41.72
CA LEU A 87 20.75 33.28 40.96
C LEU A 87 19.51 34.09 41.37
N ALA A 88 19.34 34.31 42.69
CA ALA A 88 18.25 35.13 43.17
C ALA A 88 18.33 36.60 42.70
N ARG A 89 19.55 37.16 42.61
CA ARG A 89 19.77 38.50 42.04
C ARG A 89 19.43 38.54 40.56
N LEU A 90 19.87 37.55 39.80
CA LEU A 90 19.60 37.42 38.35
C LEU A 90 18.09 37.42 38.10
N LEU A 91 17.35 36.56 38.82
CA LEU A 91 15.90 36.46 38.67
C LEU A 91 15.14 37.73 39.10
N ASN A 92 15.63 38.41 40.13
CA ASN A 92 15.08 39.71 40.51
C ASN A 92 15.38 40.81 39.46
N GLN A 93 16.51 40.75 38.79
CA GLN A 93 16.79 41.67 37.67
C GLN A 93 15.86 41.37 36.49
N ALA A 94 15.64 40.09 36.16
CA ALA A 94 14.70 39.66 35.13
C ALA A 94 13.26 40.12 35.45
N ASP A 95 12.84 40.08 36.73
CA ASP A 95 11.52 40.59 37.17
C ASP A 95 11.40 42.11 36.96
N ARG A 96 12.44 42.89 37.28
CA ARG A 96 12.46 44.35 37.00
C ARG A 96 12.34 44.63 35.48
N LEU A 97 13.05 43.84 34.65
CA LEU A 97 12.96 43.98 33.19
C LEU A 97 11.57 43.62 32.68
N ALA A 98 10.92 42.60 33.28
CA ALA A 98 9.54 42.23 32.97
C ALA A 98 8.56 43.37 33.29
N GLN A 99 8.69 43.95 34.47
CA GLN A 99 7.86 45.11 34.90
C GLN A 99 8.06 46.33 34.01
N GLN A 100 9.32 46.62 33.60
CA GLN A 100 9.61 47.74 32.69
C GLN A 100 8.99 47.55 31.30
N LYS A 101 8.91 46.27 30.81
CA LYS A 101 8.31 45.92 29.52
C LYS A 101 6.79 45.66 29.61
N GLY A 102 6.18 45.78 30.81
CA GLY A 102 4.75 45.54 31.00
C GLY A 102 4.35 44.06 31.00
N ASP A 103 5.29 43.15 31.23
CA ASP A 103 5.06 41.71 31.24
C ASP A 103 4.47 41.27 32.62
N GLN A 104 3.47 40.38 32.58
CA GLN A 104 2.93 39.78 33.80
C GLN A 104 3.76 38.58 34.27
N PHE A 105 4.43 37.91 33.33
CA PHE A 105 5.29 36.74 33.61
C PHE A 105 6.74 37.03 33.21
N ILE A 106 7.67 36.40 33.92
CA ILE A 106 9.10 36.46 33.65
C ILE A 106 9.42 35.35 32.69
N SER A 107 9.92 35.71 31.50
CA SER A 107 10.25 34.75 30.44
C SER A 107 11.75 34.43 30.40
N SER A 108 12.08 33.29 29.77
CA SER A 108 13.45 32.79 29.66
C SER A 108 14.38 33.79 28.96
N GLU A 109 13.89 34.53 27.94
CA GLU A 109 14.69 35.54 27.24
C GLU A 109 15.01 36.77 28.08
N LEU A 110 14.18 37.12 29.07
CA LEU A 110 14.48 38.20 30.02
C LEU A 110 15.55 37.78 31.02
N VAL A 111 15.56 36.50 31.41
CA VAL A 111 16.61 35.94 32.27
C VAL A 111 17.95 35.97 31.51
N LEU A 112 17.95 35.61 30.23
CA LEU A 112 19.16 35.71 29.40
C LEU A 112 19.64 37.16 29.27
N LEU A 113 18.72 38.10 29.06
CA LEU A 113 19.07 39.53 28.98
C LEU A 113 19.63 40.06 30.32
N ALA A 114 19.04 39.64 31.42
CA ALA A 114 19.55 39.99 32.76
C ALA A 114 20.91 39.35 33.04
N ALA A 115 21.19 38.15 32.49
CA ALA A 115 22.47 37.48 32.62
C ALA A 115 23.63 38.23 31.93
N MET A 116 23.34 39.11 30.98
CA MET A 116 24.35 39.97 30.30
C MET A 116 24.82 41.17 31.16
N ASP A 117 24.68 41.12 32.46
CA ASP A 117 25.20 42.16 33.38
C ASP A 117 26.72 42.04 33.51
N GLU A 118 27.42 43.13 33.16
CA GLU A 118 28.90 43.21 33.18
C GLU A 118 29.52 42.98 34.56
N ASN A 119 28.72 43.13 35.63
CA ASN A 119 29.19 42.97 36.99
C ASN A 119 29.10 41.49 37.47
N SER A 120 28.43 40.61 36.71
CA SER A 120 28.29 39.20 37.03
C SER A 120 29.36 38.33 36.37
N LYS A 121 29.76 37.20 37.01
CA LYS A 121 30.67 36.25 36.39
C LYS A 121 30.12 35.74 35.04
N LEU A 122 28.84 35.39 35.05
CA LEU A 122 28.13 34.88 33.89
C LEU A 122 28.07 35.95 32.78
N GLY A 123 27.81 37.21 33.12
CA GLY A 123 27.79 38.33 32.16
C GLY A 123 29.14 38.57 31.50
N LYS A 124 30.22 38.50 32.25
CA LYS A 124 31.59 38.59 31.67
C LYS A 124 31.87 37.43 30.70
N LEU A 125 31.44 36.24 31.03
CA LEU A 125 31.57 35.06 30.17
C LEU A 125 30.79 35.24 28.85
N LEU A 126 29.54 35.69 28.93
CA LEU A 126 28.69 35.93 27.76
C LEU A 126 29.25 37.05 26.88
N LEU A 127 29.69 38.15 27.47
CA LEU A 127 30.29 39.29 26.76
C LEU A 127 31.62 38.93 26.09
N SER A 128 32.40 38.00 26.69
CA SER A 128 33.66 37.53 26.08
C SER A 128 33.47 36.80 24.77
N GLN A 129 32.23 36.31 24.49
CA GLN A 129 31.83 35.69 23.23
C GLN A 129 31.58 36.70 22.11
N GLY A 130 31.75 38.01 22.35
CA GLY A 130 31.72 39.06 21.33
C GLY A 130 30.34 39.60 20.95
N VAL A 131 29.28 39.24 21.67
CA VAL A 131 27.94 39.72 21.36
C VAL A 131 27.51 40.82 22.33
N SER A 132 26.94 41.93 21.81
CA SER A 132 26.50 43.06 22.62
C SER A 132 25.10 42.86 23.18
N LYS A 133 24.86 43.38 24.40
CA LYS A 133 23.55 43.40 25.02
C LYS A 133 22.47 44.02 24.13
N LYS A 134 22.83 45.06 23.38
CA LYS A 134 21.93 45.75 22.44
C LYS A 134 21.48 44.85 21.29
N ALA A 135 22.37 43.99 20.76
CA ALA A 135 22.03 43.02 19.73
C ALA A 135 21.03 42.00 20.25
N LEU A 136 21.22 41.51 21.49
CA LEU A 136 20.29 40.60 22.15
C LEU A 136 18.92 41.28 22.42
N GLU A 137 18.89 42.53 22.88
CA GLU A 137 17.63 43.27 23.04
C GLU A 137 16.84 43.41 21.74
N ASN A 138 17.53 43.73 20.66
CA ASN A 138 16.89 43.82 19.33
C ASN A 138 16.35 42.47 18.88
N ALA A 139 17.10 41.40 19.06
CA ALA A 139 16.66 40.04 18.73
C ALA A 139 15.44 39.61 19.58
N ILE A 140 15.44 39.90 20.86
CA ILE A 140 14.28 39.66 21.75
C ILE A 140 13.06 40.49 21.31
N THR A 141 13.25 41.73 20.90
CA THR A 141 12.16 42.60 20.44
C THR A 141 11.57 42.04 19.13
N ASN A 142 12.39 41.56 18.22
CA ASN A 142 11.96 40.93 17.00
C ASN A 142 11.25 39.59 17.26
N LEU A 143 11.79 38.78 18.20
CA LEU A 143 11.17 37.51 18.60
C LEU A 143 9.78 37.73 19.21
N ARG A 144 9.62 38.81 19.99
CA ARG A 144 8.35 39.14 20.65
C ARG A 144 7.32 39.79 19.73
N GLY A 145 7.75 40.38 18.63
CA GLY A 145 6.87 41.14 17.73
C GLY A 145 6.09 42.26 18.43
N GLY A 146 6.66 42.86 19.51
CA GLY A 146 6.04 43.89 20.30
C GLY A 146 5.01 43.43 21.35
N ALA A 147 4.76 42.11 21.48
CA ALA A 147 3.78 41.57 22.43
C ALA A 147 4.35 41.42 23.85
N ALA A 148 3.59 41.81 24.86
CA ALA A 148 3.90 41.58 26.29
C ALA A 148 3.62 40.11 26.68
N VAL A 149 4.35 39.58 27.66
CA VAL A 149 4.19 38.21 28.18
C VAL A 149 3.14 38.19 29.26
N ASN A 150 1.88 37.97 28.86
CA ASN A 150 0.73 38.04 29.79
C ASN A 150 0.17 36.66 30.16
N ASP A 151 0.78 35.58 29.64
CA ASP A 151 0.39 34.17 29.86
C ASP A 151 1.61 33.36 30.29
N ALA A 152 1.42 32.41 31.20
CA ALA A 152 2.48 31.50 31.66
C ALA A 152 3.03 30.64 30.51
N ASN A 153 2.22 30.31 29.49
CA ASN A 153 2.58 29.49 28.34
C ASN A 153 2.99 30.33 27.10
N ALA A 154 3.20 31.64 27.27
CA ALA A 154 3.48 32.55 26.14
C ALA A 154 4.74 32.18 25.33
N GLU A 155 5.73 31.53 25.92
CA GLU A 155 6.91 31.02 25.21
C GLU A 155 6.62 29.79 24.38
N GLU A 156 5.70 28.90 24.78
CA GLU A 156 5.27 27.76 24.04
C GLU A 156 4.42 28.14 22.81
N SER A 157 3.60 29.17 22.96
CA SER A 157 2.72 29.65 21.89
C SER A 157 3.45 30.36 20.76
N ARG A 158 4.66 30.86 20.95
CA ARG A 158 5.45 31.60 19.94
C ARG A 158 6.12 30.76 18.87
N GLN A 159 6.12 29.44 19.00
CA GLN A 159 6.71 28.52 18.03
C GLN A 159 5.68 27.54 17.47
N ALA A 160 4.39 27.92 17.53
CA ALA A 160 3.32 27.03 17.12
C ALA A 160 3.40 26.69 15.63
N LEU A 161 3.81 27.62 14.76
CA LEU A 161 4.01 27.36 13.34
C LEU A 161 5.08 26.29 13.10
N ASP A 162 6.26 26.43 13.71
CA ASP A 162 7.36 25.49 13.50
C ASP A 162 7.10 24.11 14.11
N LYS A 163 6.27 24.06 15.17
CA LYS A 163 5.92 22.78 15.84
C LYS A 163 4.82 22.00 15.15
N TYR A 164 3.83 22.69 14.60
CA TYR A 164 2.60 22.08 14.12
C TYR A 164 2.42 22.20 12.60
N THR A 165 3.42 22.75 11.90
CA THR A 165 3.38 22.79 10.43
C THR A 165 4.70 22.39 9.79
N VAL A 166 4.60 21.88 8.57
CA VAL A 166 5.73 21.57 7.69
C VAL A 166 5.75 22.62 6.59
N ASP A 167 6.87 23.34 6.41
CA ASP A 167 7.02 24.33 5.35
C ASP A 167 7.30 23.68 4.00
N LEU A 168 6.27 23.59 3.15
CA LEU A 168 6.36 23.02 1.81
C LEU A 168 7.21 23.90 0.88
N THR A 169 7.13 25.24 1.01
CA THR A 169 7.93 26.17 0.19
C THR A 169 9.40 26.04 0.50
N LYS A 170 9.79 25.89 1.76
CA LYS A 170 11.16 25.62 2.15
C LYS A 170 11.65 24.26 1.63
N ARG A 171 10.83 23.22 1.72
CA ARG A 171 11.15 21.90 1.16
C ARG A 171 11.28 21.95 -0.36
N ALA A 172 10.48 22.77 -1.05
CA ALA A 172 10.60 23.00 -2.48
C ALA A 172 11.91 23.72 -2.82
N GLU A 173 12.31 24.71 -2.02
CA GLU A 173 13.58 25.42 -2.18
C GLU A 173 14.79 24.50 -1.98
N GLU A 174 14.70 23.60 -1.01
CA GLU A 174 15.73 22.58 -0.74
C GLU A 174 15.73 21.43 -1.76
N GLY A 175 14.79 21.38 -2.74
CA GLY A 175 14.67 20.32 -3.74
C GLY A 175 14.19 18.97 -3.19
N LYS A 176 13.53 18.98 -2.01
CA LYS A 176 13.08 17.77 -1.32
C LYS A 176 11.66 17.31 -1.72
N LEU A 177 10.95 18.10 -2.52
CA LEU A 177 9.64 17.74 -3.02
C LEU A 177 9.74 17.00 -4.35
N ASP A 178 8.82 16.06 -4.57
CA ASP A 178 8.71 15.34 -5.83
C ASP A 178 8.22 16.26 -6.96
N PRO A 179 8.63 16.04 -8.21
CA PRO A 179 8.13 16.80 -9.34
C PRO A 179 6.64 16.48 -9.55
N VAL A 180 5.83 17.51 -9.68
CA VAL A 180 4.39 17.37 -9.93
C VAL A 180 4.12 17.48 -11.42
N ILE A 181 3.58 16.43 -12.01
CA ILE A 181 3.34 16.28 -13.44
C ILE A 181 1.86 16.03 -13.68
N GLY A 182 1.29 16.58 -14.75
CA GLY A 182 -0.08 16.31 -15.20
C GLY A 182 -1.16 16.90 -14.29
N ARG A 183 -0.84 17.89 -13.44
CA ARG A 183 -1.78 18.58 -12.54
C ARG A 183 -1.84 20.10 -12.75
N ASP A 184 -1.48 20.55 -13.94
CA ASP A 184 -1.39 21.97 -14.27
C ASP A 184 -2.71 22.70 -14.16
N ASP A 185 -3.80 22.09 -14.58
CA ASP A 185 -5.13 22.70 -14.57
C ASP A 185 -5.69 22.85 -13.14
N GLU A 186 -5.51 21.82 -12.31
CA GLU A 186 -5.92 21.87 -10.91
C GLU A 186 -5.09 22.89 -10.11
N ILE A 187 -3.78 22.95 -10.32
CA ILE A 187 -2.91 23.96 -9.70
C ILE A 187 -3.31 25.35 -10.17
N ARG A 188 -3.51 25.55 -11.48
CA ARG A 188 -3.99 26.84 -12.04
C ARG A 188 -5.32 27.25 -11.43
N ARG A 189 -6.26 26.30 -11.30
CA ARG A 189 -7.56 26.55 -10.69
C ARG A 189 -7.42 26.92 -9.22
N THR A 190 -6.55 26.22 -8.48
CA THR A 190 -6.24 26.52 -7.07
C THR A 190 -5.68 27.93 -6.92
N VAL A 191 -4.72 28.33 -7.76
CA VAL A 191 -4.16 29.70 -7.83
C VAL A 191 -5.24 30.73 -8.12
N GLN A 192 -6.11 30.45 -9.09
CA GLN A 192 -7.25 31.31 -9.43
C GLN A 192 -8.18 31.52 -8.23
N VAL A 193 -8.51 30.45 -7.50
CA VAL A 193 -9.38 30.52 -6.32
C VAL A 193 -8.74 31.35 -5.22
N LEU A 194 -7.46 31.15 -4.93
CA LEU A 194 -6.71 31.91 -3.90
C LEU A 194 -6.70 33.43 -4.17
N GLN A 195 -6.85 33.88 -5.41
CA GLN A 195 -6.88 35.29 -5.79
C GLN A 195 -8.29 35.90 -5.75
N ARG A 196 -9.32 35.14 -5.49
CA ARG A 196 -10.69 35.66 -5.45
C ARG A 196 -10.90 36.56 -4.24
N ARG A 197 -11.82 37.50 -4.36
CA ARG A 197 -12.23 38.36 -3.25
C ARG A 197 -13.05 37.60 -2.20
N THR A 198 -13.83 36.64 -2.63
CA THR A 198 -14.71 35.81 -1.79
C THR A 198 -14.59 34.36 -2.22
N LYS A 199 -14.87 33.42 -1.34
CA LYS A 199 -14.64 31.98 -1.58
C LYS A 199 -13.21 31.71 -2.07
N ASN A 200 -12.25 32.34 -1.40
CA ASN A 200 -10.84 32.34 -1.79
C ASN A 200 -10.01 31.19 -1.16
N ASN A 201 -10.69 30.26 -0.50
CA ASN A 201 -10.05 29.06 0.02
C ASN A 201 -10.44 27.85 -0.85
N PRO A 202 -9.55 27.32 -1.68
CA PRO A 202 -9.82 26.13 -2.47
C PRO A 202 -9.90 24.89 -1.58
N VAL A 203 -10.81 23.97 -1.92
CA VAL A 203 -10.84 22.62 -1.37
C VAL A 203 -10.65 21.63 -2.51
N LEU A 204 -9.58 20.88 -2.47
CA LEU A 204 -9.26 19.81 -3.39
C LEU A 204 -10.14 18.60 -3.04
N ILE A 205 -11.04 18.22 -3.92
CA ILE A 205 -12.01 17.15 -3.70
C ILE A 205 -11.72 16.02 -4.68
N GLY A 206 -11.46 14.84 -4.15
CA GLY A 206 -11.20 13.66 -4.96
C GLY A 206 -11.06 12.42 -4.08
N GLU A 207 -11.11 11.26 -4.71
CA GLU A 207 -10.93 9.98 -4.02
C GLU A 207 -9.52 9.87 -3.39
N PRO A 208 -9.32 8.99 -2.39
CA PRO A 208 -8.00 8.72 -1.85
C PRO A 208 -7.04 8.22 -2.95
N GLY A 209 -5.78 8.68 -2.92
CA GLY A 209 -4.77 8.23 -3.88
C GLY A 209 -4.72 8.96 -5.23
N VAL A 210 -5.64 9.92 -5.51
CA VAL A 210 -5.61 10.69 -6.78
C VAL A 210 -4.53 11.78 -6.83
N GLY A 211 -3.79 12.03 -5.73
CA GLY A 211 -2.69 13.00 -5.70
C GLY A 211 -3.10 14.42 -5.25
N LYS A 212 -4.07 14.57 -4.36
CA LYS A 212 -4.48 15.88 -3.79
C LYS A 212 -3.32 16.62 -3.12
N THR A 213 -2.52 15.93 -2.33
CA THR A 213 -1.35 16.49 -1.63
C THR A 213 -0.27 16.94 -2.61
N ALA A 214 -0.09 16.22 -3.73
CA ALA A 214 0.85 16.62 -4.78
C ALA A 214 0.49 17.99 -5.40
N ILE A 215 -0.79 18.34 -5.52
CA ILE A 215 -1.22 19.65 -6.00
C ILE A 215 -0.73 20.76 -5.07
N ALA A 216 -0.75 20.56 -3.74
CA ALA A 216 -0.22 21.53 -2.79
C ALA A 216 1.31 21.63 -2.91
N GLU A 217 2.00 20.51 -3.11
CA GLU A 217 3.46 20.50 -3.34
C GLU A 217 3.83 21.20 -4.66
N GLY A 218 3.07 20.97 -5.73
CA GLY A 218 3.22 21.66 -7.00
C GLY A 218 2.95 23.17 -6.90
N LEU A 219 1.99 23.58 -6.09
CA LEU A 219 1.76 25.00 -5.79
C LEU A 219 2.97 25.61 -5.07
N ALA A 220 3.56 24.91 -4.10
CA ALA A 220 4.77 25.36 -3.40
C ALA A 220 5.94 25.53 -4.38
N GLN A 221 6.16 24.57 -5.28
CA GLN A 221 7.18 24.66 -6.33
C GLN A 221 6.98 25.87 -7.24
N ARG A 222 5.76 26.12 -7.70
CA ARG A 222 5.44 27.29 -8.54
C ARG A 222 5.63 28.61 -7.80
N ILE A 223 5.32 28.69 -6.51
CA ILE A 223 5.57 29.90 -5.71
C ILE A 223 7.07 30.20 -5.67
N ILE A 224 7.91 29.20 -5.41
CA ILE A 224 9.38 29.36 -5.34
C ILE A 224 9.97 29.71 -6.71
N ASN A 225 9.48 29.08 -7.77
CA ASN A 225 9.92 29.37 -9.15
C ASN A 225 9.41 30.73 -9.67
N GLY A 226 8.52 31.41 -8.95
CA GLY A 226 7.92 32.67 -9.39
C GLY A 226 6.86 32.50 -10.49
N GLU A 227 6.38 31.29 -10.76
CA GLU A 227 5.39 30.94 -11.78
C GLU A 227 3.95 31.16 -11.30
N VAL A 228 3.76 32.11 -10.40
CA VAL A 228 2.49 32.51 -9.82
C VAL A 228 2.28 34.00 -9.97
N PRO A 229 1.02 34.47 -9.97
CA PRO A 229 0.73 35.89 -10.00
C PRO A 229 1.36 36.65 -8.83
N ASP A 230 1.61 37.98 -8.99
CA ASP A 230 2.33 38.82 -8.03
C ASP A 230 1.77 38.75 -6.61
N GLY A 231 0.46 38.59 -6.46
CA GLY A 231 -0.20 38.49 -5.16
C GLY A 231 0.13 37.19 -4.39
N LEU A 232 0.75 36.20 -5.02
CA LEU A 232 1.16 34.94 -4.41
C LEU A 232 2.69 34.77 -4.35
N LYS A 233 3.45 35.64 -5.03
CA LYS A 233 4.92 35.62 -4.99
C LYS A 233 5.43 35.87 -3.56
N GLY A 234 6.39 35.08 -3.14
CA GLY A 234 7.01 35.21 -1.82
C GLY A 234 6.15 34.74 -0.65
N LYS A 235 4.93 34.23 -0.88
CA LYS A 235 4.15 33.60 0.18
C LYS A 235 4.71 32.24 0.53
N ARG A 236 4.52 31.86 1.80
CA ARG A 236 4.89 30.52 2.32
C ARG A 236 3.66 29.61 2.31
N LEU A 237 3.82 28.39 1.89
CA LEU A 237 2.82 27.35 1.99
C LEU A 237 3.22 26.37 3.10
N LEU A 238 2.44 26.34 4.18
CA LEU A 238 2.67 25.50 5.33
C LEU A 238 1.62 24.38 5.36
N ALA A 239 2.05 23.13 5.46
CA ALA A 239 1.15 21.98 5.67
C ALA A 239 0.93 21.77 7.17
N LEU A 240 -0.32 21.70 7.59
CA LEU A 240 -0.70 21.43 8.97
C LEU A 240 -0.40 19.98 9.34
N ASP A 241 0.37 19.77 10.40
CA ASP A 241 0.61 18.44 10.97
C ASP A 241 -0.43 18.16 12.07
N MET A 242 -1.49 17.46 11.68
CA MET A 242 -2.56 17.05 12.60
C MET A 242 -2.05 16.09 13.69
N GLY A 243 -1.09 15.23 13.32
CA GLY A 243 -0.48 14.30 14.26
C GLY A 243 0.23 15.03 15.39
N ALA A 244 1.07 16.02 15.05
CA ALA A 244 1.79 16.84 16.03
C ALA A 244 0.83 17.68 16.89
N LEU A 245 -0.28 18.16 16.30
CA LEU A 245 -1.25 18.97 17.02
C LEU A 245 -2.01 18.17 18.11
N ILE A 246 -2.30 16.88 17.82
CA ILE A 246 -3.06 15.98 18.69
C ILE A 246 -2.13 15.22 19.65
N ALA A 247 -0.91 14.90 19.26
CA ALA A 247 0.02 14.09 20.02
C ALA A 247 0.26 14.68 21.42
N GLY A 248 0.04 13.87 22.47
CA GLY A 248 0.25 14.26 23.87
C GLY A 248 -0.81 15.20 24.46
N ALA A 249 -1.82 15.63 23.72
CA ALA A 249 -2.96 16.36 24.27
C ALA A 249 -3.86 15.38 25.04
N LYS A 250 -3.78 15.40 26.36
CA LYS A 250 -4.59 14.53 27.24
C LYS A 250 -6.03 15.04 27.37
N TYR A 251 -6.23 16.33 27.21
CA TYR A 251 -7.52 17.00 27.37
C TYR A 251 -7.86 17.86 26.14
N ARG A 252 -9.15 18.00 25.88
CA ARG A 252 -9.69 18.84 24.79
C ARG A 252 -9.15 20.27 24.80
N GLY A 253 -8.99 20.87 25.99
CA GLY A 253 -8.50 22.23 26.13
C GLY A 253 -7.08 22.45 25.64
N GLU A 254 -6.20 21.44 25.73
CA GLU A 254 -4.81 21.55 25.26
C GLU A 254 -4.75 21.61 23.72
N PHE A 255 -5.56 20.83 23.03
CA PHE A 255 -5.67 20.91 21.56
C PHE A 255 -6.22 22.26 21.09
N GLU A 256 -7.30 22.74 21.75
CA GLU A 256 -7.91 24.05 21.44
C GLU A 256 -6.91 25.19 21.66
N GLU A 257 -6.11 25.13 22.72
CA GLU A 257 -5.07 26.12 23.02
C GLU A 257 -3.94 26.12 21.99
N ARG A 258 -3.47 24.92 21.55
CA ARG A 258 -2.46 24.78 20.48
C ARG A 258 -2.97 25.34 19.15
N LEU A 259 -4.20 24.98 18.75
CA LEU A 259 -4.81 25.50 17.53
C LEU A 259 -5.03 27.02 17.60
N LYS A 260 -5.46 27.54 18.74
CA LYS A 260 -5.60 28.99 18.97
C LYS A 260 -4.26 29.72 18.85
N SER A 261 -3.19 29.14 19.41
CA SER A 261 -1.85 29.68 19.30
C SER A 261 -1.37 29.71 17.85
N LEU A 262 -1.61 28.62 17.09
CA LEU A 262 -1.30 28.52 15.67
C LEU A 262 -2.05 29.60 14.85
N LEU A 263 -3.37 29.71 15.07
CA LEU A 263 -4.19 30.72 14.36
C LEU A 263 -3.77 32.15 14.71
N ASN A 264 -3.38 32.42 15.95
CA ASN A 264 -2.87 33.73 16.36
C ASN A 264 -1.52 34.06 15.71
N GLU A 265 -0.64 33.08 15.52
CA GLU A 265 0.61 33.29 14.79
C GLU A 265 0.36 33.54 13.30
N LEU A 266 -0.57 32.77 12.69
CA LEU A 266 -0.96 32.97 11.29
C LEU A 266 -1.55 34.38 11.06
N SER A 267 -2.41 34.84 11.95
CA SER A 267 -3.02 36.17 11.82
C SER A 267 -2.00 37.33 11.89
N LYS A 268 -0.91 37.17 12.63
CA LYS A 268 0.19 38.15 12.71
C LYS A 268 1.01 38.26 11.43
N GLN A 269 0.98 37.24 10.57
CA GLN A 269 1.75 37.20 9.32
C GLN A 269 1.02 37.88 8.13
N GLU A 270 -0.06 38.64 8.40
CA GLU A 270 -0.78 39.49 7.44
C GLU A 270 -1.03 38.85 6.06
N GLY A 271 -1.42 37.57 6.04
CA GLY A 271 -1.72 36.85 4.79
C GLY A 271 -0.51 36.40 3.95
N GLN A 272 0.70 36.46 4.50
CA GLN A 272 1.93 35.95 3.85
C GLN A 272 2.00 34.42 3.84
N ILE A 273 1.14 33.77 4.65
CA ILE A 273 1.11 32.30 4.79
C ILE A 273 -0.19 31.77 4.22
N ILE A 274 -0.06 30.67 3.47
CA ILE A 274 -1.17 29.82 3.03
C ILE A 274 -1.05 28.50 3.81
N LEU A 275 -2.11 28.10 4.51
CA LEU A 275 -2.14 26.86 5.28
C LEU A 275 -2.75 25.74 4.42
N PHE A 276 -2.01 24.68 4.20
CA PHE A 276 -2.54 23.45 3.62
C PHE A 276 -3.06 22.54 4.73
N ILE A 277 -4.32 22.12 4.62
CA ILE A 277 -4.98 21.22 5.58
C ILE A 277 -5.41 19.97 4.82
N ASP A 278 -4.65 18.91 5.00
CA ASP A 278 -5.06 17.60 4.49
C ASP A 278 -6.16 17.03 5.38
N GLU A 279 -7.04 16.21 4.81
CA GLU A 279 -8.21 15.67 5.51
C GLU A 279 -9.01 16.77 6.28
N LEU A 280 -9.32 17.86 5.59
CA LEU A 280 -10.01 19.03 6.19
C LEU A 280 -11.25 18.63 7.01
N HIS A 281 -11.92 17.54 6.65
CA HIS A 281 -13.09 17.02 7.36
C HIS A 281 -12.78 16.63 8.81
N THR A 282 -11.56 16.23 9.13
CA THR A 282 -11.15 15.88 10.51
C THR A 282 -11.19 17.09 11.43
N MET A 283 -10.87 18.27 10.90
CA MET A 283 -10.95 19.53 11.64
C MET A 283 -12.39 20.04 11.83
N VAL A 284 -13.29 19.73 10.87
CA VAL A 284 -14.64 20.29 10.84
C VAL A 284 -15.68 19.34 11.42
N GLY A 285 -15.47 18.03 11.32
CA GLY A 285 -16.46 17.01 11.59
C GLY A 285 -16.29 16.27 12.91
N ALA A 286 -15.21 16.43 13.60
CA ALA A 286 -14.87 15.67 14.81
C ALA A 286 -15.77 15.96 16.03
N GLY A 287 -16.74 16.88 15.92
CA GLY A 287 -17.53 17.40 17.05
C GLY A 287 -18.89 16.72 17.32
N LYS A 288 -19.27 15.62 16.66
CA LYS A 288 -20.60 15.01 16.84
C LYS A 288 -20.66 13.81 17.77
N GLY A 289 -19.53 13.32 18.29
CA GLY A 289 -19.48 12.30 19.34
C GLY A 289 -19.21 12.94 20.70
N GLU A 290 -19.73 12.37 21.79
CA GLU A 290 -19.40 12.80 23.16
C GLU A 290 -17.88 12.78 23.37
N GLY A 291 -17.25 13.97 23.41
CA GLY A 291 -15.79 14.12 23.58
C GLY A 291 -14.99 14.47 22.33
N ALA A 292 -15.60 14.63 21.15
CA ALA A 292 -14.89 14.96 19.91
C ALA A 292 -14.56 16.46 19.80
N MET A 293 -13.39 16.75 19.19
CA MET A 293 -12.79 18.09 19.08
C MET A 293 -13.49 18.90 17.97
N ASP A 294 -14.07 20.05 18.29
CA ASP A 294 -14.69 20.94 17.30
C ASP A 294 -13.76 22.10 16.92
N ALA A 295 -12.74 21.78 16.13
CA ALA A 295 -11.82 22.77 15.59
C ALA A 295 -12.49 23.69 14.55
N GLY A 296 -13.58 23.23 13.95
CA GLY A 296 -14.33 23.99 12.95
C GLY A 296 -14.83 25.35 13.48
N ASN A 297 -15.30 25.40 14.72
CA ASN A 297 -15.75 26.65 15.34
C ASN A 297 -14.63 27.68 15.56
N MET A 298 -13.39 27.22 15.66
CA MET A 298 -12.21 28.10 15.78
C MET A 298 -11.72 28.62 14.44
N LEU A 299 -11.83 27.80 13.38
CA LEU A 299 -11.44 28.17 12.02
C LEU A 299 -12.43 29.16 11.39
N LYS A 300 -13.73 29.01 11.65
CA LYS A 300 -14.80 29.86 11.07
C LYS A 300 -14.55 31.37 11.24
N PRO A 301 -14.21 31.88 12.44
CA PRO A 301 -13.93 33.31 12.62
C PRO A 301 -12.70 33.77 11.83
N ALA A 302 -11.61 33.00 11.82
CA ALA A 302 -10.38 33.34 11.09
C ALA A 302 -10.60 33.38 9.57
N LEU A 303 -11.33 32.41 9.03
CA LEU A 303 -11.76 32.38 7.63
C LEU A 303 -12.73 33.52 7.29
N ALA A 304 -13.61 33.87 8.23
CA ALA A 304 -14.59 34.95 8.02
C ALA A 304 -13.94 36.33 7.96
N ARG A 305 -12.92 36.59 8.79
CA ARG A 305 -12.18 37.86 8.80
C ARG A 305 -11.11 37.94 7.70
N GLY A 306 -10.85 36.88 6.98
CA GLY A 306 -9.78 36.82 5.97
C GLY A 306 -8.36 36.75 6.57
N GLU A 307 -8.25 36.43 7.84
CA GLU A 307 -6.99 36.24 8.56
C GLU A 307 -6.29 34.92 8.21
N LEU A 308 -7.08 33.96 7.74
CA LEU A 308 -6.60 32.64 7.32
C LEU A 308 -6.87 32.44 5.84
N HIS A 309 -5.80 32.18 5.09
CA HIS A 309 -5.86 31.62 3.74
C HIS A 309 -5.49 30.16 3.80
N CYS A 310 -6.37 29.28 3.32
CA CYS A 310 -6.10 27.86 3.35
C CYS A 310 -6.44 27.15 2.03
N VAL A 311 -5.73 26.05 1.80
CA VAL A 311 -6.04 25.03 0.80
C VAL A 311 -6.42 23.78 1.56
N GLY A 312 -7.65 23.31 1.42
CA GLY A 312 -8.10 22.07 2.03
C GLY A 312 -8.03 20.90 1.07
N ALA A 313 -7.89 19.68 1.58
CA ALA A 313 -8.07 18.46 0.81
C ALA A 313 -9.03 17.52 1.54
N THR A 314 -9.93 16.85 0.81
CA THR A 314 -10.91 15.91 1.37
C THR A 314 -11.55 15.05 0.26
N THR A 315 -12.34 14.06 0.62
CA THR A 315 -13.16 13.30 -0.34
C THR A 315 -14.50 14.00 -0.62
N LEU A 316 -15.18 13.61 -1.71
CA LEU A 316 -16.48 14.18 -2.06
C LEU A 316 -17.56 13.88 -1.00
N ASN A 317 -17.55 12.68 -0.45
CA ASN A 317 -18.51 12.26 0.57
C ASN A 317 -18.33 13.06 1.87
N GLU A 318 -17.10 13.21 2.34
CA GLU A 318 -16.76 13.97 3.53
C GLU A 318 -17.03 15.46 3.35
N TYR A 319 -16.74 15.99 2.17
CA TYR A 319 -17.09 17.38 1.83
C TYR A 319 -18.60 17.62 1.96
N ARG A 320 -19.43 16.74 1.39
CA ARG A 320 -20.91 16.83 1.48
C ARG A 320 -21.40 16.68 2.91
N GLN A 321 -20.78 15.79 3.68
CA GLN A 321 -21.21 15.50 5.04
C GLN A 321 -20.85 16.58 6.03
N PHE A 322 -19.66 17.20 5.93
CA PHE A 322 -19.11 18.07 6.95
C PHE A 322 -19.02 19.54 6.55
N ILE A 323 -18.74 19.85 5.27
CA ILE A 323 -18.51 21.23 4.81
C ILE A 323 -19.76 21.82 4.14
N GLU A 324 -20.38 21.09 3.24
CA GLU A 324 -21.56 21.57 2.48
C GLU A 324 -22.78 21.80 3.36
N LYS A 325 -22.93 21.03 4.44
CA LYS A 325 -24.01 21.21 5.42
C LYS A 325 -23.82 22.43 6.34
N ASP A 326 -22.62 22.98 6.41
CA ASP A 326 -22.32 24.16 7.20
C ASP A 326 -22.28 25.41 6.32
N ALA A 327 -23.34 26.20 6.34
CA ALA A 327 -23.49 27.40 5.51
C ALA A 327 -22.37 28.43 5.71
N ALA A 328 -21.69 28.47 6.86
CA ALA A 328 -20.59 29.39 7.13
C ALA A 328 -19.31 28.96 6.39
N LEU A 329 -19.05 27.68 6.35
CA LEU A 329 -17.89 27.10 5.65
C LEU A 329 -18.12 27.06 4.14
N GLU A 330 -19.31 26.64 3.69
CA GLU A 330 -19.65 26.56 2.26
C GLU A 330 -19.48 27.90 1.54
N ARG A 331 -19.77 29.01 2.23
CA ARG A 331 -19.57 30.38 1.70
C ARG A 331 -18.11 30.82 1.62
N ARG A 332 -17.17 30.09 2.23
CA ARG A 332 -15.75 30.44 2.32
C ARG A 332 -14.88 29.55 1.44
N PHE A 333 -15.34 28.33 1.19
CA PHE A 333 -14.61 27.36 0.41
C PHE A 333 -15.12 27.28 -1.05
N GLN A 334 -14.19 27.02 -1.96
CA GLN A 334 -14.48 26.75 -3.37
C GLN A 334 -13.98 25.38 -3.75
N LYS A 335 -14.86 24.55 -4.28
CA LYS A 335 -14.53 23.21 -4.77
C LYS A 335 -13.56 23.26 -5.96
N VAL A 336 -12.52 22.44 -5.90
CA VAL A 336 -11.61 22.12 -7.01
C VAL A 336 -11.61 20.60 -7.12
N LEU A 337 -12.21 20.07 -8.17
CA LEU A 337 -12.31 18.63 -8.39
C LEU A 337 -10.95 18.11 -8.85
N VAL A 338 -10.54 16.99 -8.26
CA VAL A 338 -9.31 16.25 -8.58
C VAL A 338 -9.73 14.85 -8.99
N GLU A 339 -9.73 14.62 -10.28
CA GLU A 339 -10.10 13.32 -10.85
C GLU A 339 -8.92 12.36 -10.90
N GLU A 340 -9.21 11.06 -11.04
CA GLU A 340 -8.19 10.05 -11.31
C GLU A 340 -7.50 10.39 -12.64
N PRO A 341 -6.15 10.42 -12.70
CA PRO A 341 -5.44 10.68 -13.95
C PRO A 341 -5.64 9.53 -14.93
N SER A 342 -5.52 9.83 -16.22
CA SER A 342 -5.52 8.81 -17.27
C SER A 342 -4.30 7.88 -17.15
N GLU A 343 -4.33 6.74 -17.86
CA GLU A 343 -3.16 5.86 -17.96
C GLU A 343 -1.94 6.59 -18.52
N GLU A 344 -2.14 7.43 -19.55
CA GLU A 344 -1.08 8.21 -20.19
C GLU A 344 -0.47 9.25 -19.22
N ASP A 345 -1.30 9.98 -18.49
CA ASP A 345 -0.85 10.94 -17.48
C ASP A 345 -0.11 10.21 -16.35
N THR A 346 -0.61 9.04 -15.93
CA THR A 346 0.04 8.22 -14.91
C THR A 346 1.42 7.76 -15.36
N ILE A 347 1.58 7.32 -16.63
CA ILE A 347 2.89 6.96 -17.18
C ILE A 347 3.84 8.18 -17.15
N ALA A 348 3.34 9.36 -17.49
CA ALA A 348 4.14 10.59 -17.42
C ALA A 348 4.58 10.92 -15.98
N ILE A 349 3.66 10.79 -15.00
CA ILE A 349 3.95 10.97 -13.57
C ILE A 349 5.03 9.98 -13.11
N LEU A 350 4.87 8.70 -13.43
CA LEU A 350 5.83 7.65 -13.04
C LEU A 350 7.22 7.88 -13.66
N ARG A 351 7.29 8.34 -14.92
CA ARG A 351 8.55 8.70 -15.55
C ARG A 351 9.26 9.84 -14.83
N GLY A 352 8.50 10.83 -14.35
CA GLY A 352 9.05 11.93 -13.58
C GLY A 352 9.54 11.52 -12.18
N LEU A 353 8.93 10.50 -11.57
CA LEU A 353 9.32 9.97 -10.27
C LEU A 353 10.44 8.92 -10.35
N LYS A 354 10.65 8.33 -11.52
CA LYS A 354 11.57 7.21 -11.77
C LYS A 354 12.92 7.39 -11.11
N GLU A 355 13.62 8.50 -11.42
CA GLU A 355 14.99 8.73 -10.93
C GLU A 355 15.07 8.73 -9.39
N ARG A 356 14.05 9.27 -8.71
CA ARG A 356 14.01 9.30 -7.24
C ARG A 356 13.85 7.91 -6.64
N TYR A 357 12.98 7.08 -7.22
CA TYR A 357 12.81 5.70 -6.79
C TYR A 357 14.05 4.85 -7.09
N GLU A 358 14.70 5.06 -8.25
CA GLU A 358 15.97 4.40 -8.58
C GLU A 358 17.07 4.76 -7.58
N VAL A 359 17.18 6.02 -7.17
CA VAL A 359 18.16 6.47 -6.16
C VAL A 359 17.82 5.91 -4.77
N HIS A 360 16.54 5.93 -4.39
CA HIS A 360 16.10 5.45 -3.07
C HIS A 360 16.38 3.95 -2.90
N HIS A 361 15.92 3.15 -3.86
CA HIS A 361 16.07 1.70 -3.80
C HIS A 361 17.40 1.19 -4.35
N LYS A 362 18.16 2.04 -5.05
CA LYS A 362 19.42 1.68 -5.73
C LYS A 362 19.21 0.56 -6.77
N VAL A 363 18.08 0.57 -7.45
CA VAL A 363 17.65 -0.40 -8.46
C VAL A 363 17.18 0.35 -9.70
N ALA A 364 17.58 -0.08 -10.88
CA ALA A 364 17.12 0.52 -12.14
C ALA A 364 15.67 0.11 -12.46
N ILE A 365 14.88 1.05 -12.96
CA ILE A 365 13.48 0.83 -13.35
C ILE A 365 13.35 0.99 -14.86
N THR A 366 12.87 -0.03 -15.55
CA THR A 366 12.70 0.04 -17.01
C THR A 366 11.45 0.83 -17.40
N ASP A 367 11.43 1.39 -18.60
CA ASP A 367 10.22 2.06 -19.11
C ASP A 367 9.05 1.08 -19.29
N GLY A 368 9.33 -0.18 -19.65
CA GLY A 368 8.33 -1.25 -19.68
C GLY A 368 7.68 -1.48 -18.32
N ALA A 369 8.43 -1.44 -17.22
CA ALA A 369 7.89 -1.54 -15.87
C ALA A 369 6.93 -0.39 -15.54
N ILE A 370 7.27 0.84 -15.95
CA ILE A 370 6.43 2.03 -15.75
C ILE A 370 5.09 1.88 -16.49
N ILE A 371 5.16 1.48 -17.76
CA ILE A 371 3.95 1.25 -18.57
C ILE A 371 3.12 0.10 -17.99
N ALA A 372 3.77 -0.98 -17.58
CA ALA A 372 3.11 -2.11 -16.95
C ALA A 372 2.45 -1.71 -15.62
N ALA A 373 3.13 -0.94 -14.77
CA ALA A 373 2.58 -0.47 -13.49
C ALA A 373 1.30 0.34 -13.68
N ALA A 374 1.27 1.29 -14.64
CA ALA A 374 0.08 2.06 -14.94
C ALA A 374 -1.06 1.18 -15.49
N LYS A 375 -0.79 0.36 -16.50
CA LYS A 375 -1.81 -0.47 -17.16
C LYS A 375 -2.35 -1.58 -16.26
N LEU A 376 -1.45 -2.32 -15.60
CA LEU A 376 -1.85 -3.47 -14.78
C LEU A 376 -2.55 -2.99 -13.50
N SER A 377 -2.12 -1.89 -12.88
CA SER A 377 -2.82 -1.34 -11.73
C SER A 377 -4.21 -0.82 -12.10
N HIS A 378 -4.35 -0.12 -13.22
CA HIS A 378 -5.64 0.36 -13.68
C HIS A 378 -6.61 -0.80 -13.95
N ARG A 379 -6.12 -1.86 -14.59
CA ARG A 379 -6.93 -3.02 -14.99
C ARG A 379 -7.26 -3.96 -13.83
N TYR A 380 -6.32 -4.23 -12.91
CA TYR A 380 -6.42 -5.31 -11.94
C TYR A 380 -6.63 -4.86 -10.50
N ILE A 381 -6.35 -3.59 -10.17
CA ILE A 381 -6.53 -3.03 -8.83
C ILE A 381 -7.66 -2.01 -8.89
N THR A 382 -8.87 -2.43 -8.51
CA THR A 382 -10.10 -1.62 -8.66
C THR A 382 -10.52 -0.90 -7.39
N ASP A 383 -9.93 -1.25 -6.24
CA ASP A 383 -10.24 -0.69 -4.93
C ASP A 383 -9.41 0.55 -4.57
N ARG A 384 -8.44 0.91 -5.42
CA ARG A 384 -7.55 2.07 -5.25
C ARG A 384 -7.48 2.88 -6.56
N GLN A 385 -7.05 4.14 -6.46
CA GLN A 385 -7.00 5.07 -7.59
C GLN A 385 -5.57 5.28 -8.11
N LEU A 386 -5.46 5.63 -9.40
CA LEU A 386 -4.23 6.16 -9.98
C LEU A 386 -3.97 7.60 -9.46
N PRO A 387 -2.71 8.02 -9.33
CA PRO A 387 -1.48 7.31 -9.64
C PRO A 387 -0.96 6.45 -8.47
N ASP A 388 -1.54 6.54 -7.28
CA ASP A 388 -1.04 5.97 -6.02
C ASP A 388 -0.80 4.46 -6.14
N LYS A 389 -1.79 3.69 -6.63
CA LYS A 389 -1.65 2.24 -6.83
C LYS A 389 -0.52 1.85 -7.79
N ALA A 390 -0.23 2.68 -8.80
CA ALA A 390 0.85 2.41 -9.76
C ALA A 390 2.22 2.78 -9.17
N ILE A 391 2.30 3.84 -8.37
CA ILE A 391 3.49 4.24 -7.62
C ILE A 391 3.87 3.13 -6.63
N ASP A 392 2.91 2.65 -5.86
CA ASP A 392 3.12 1.59 -4.88
C ASP A 392 3.61 0.28 -5.52
N LEU A 393 3.14 -0.07 -6.72
CA LEU A 393 3.64 -1.24 -7.46
C LEU A 393 5.13 -1.10 -7.79
N ILE A 394 5.56 0.08 -8.24
CA ILE A 394 6.96 0.35 -8.54
C ILE A 394 7.79 0.31 -7.24
N ASP A 395 7.30 0.93 -6.18
CA ASP A 395 7.97 0.98 -4.88
C ASP A 395 8.15 -0.43 -4.29
N GLU A 396 7.09 -1.26 -4.28
CA GLU A 396 7.18 -2.64 -3.79
C GLU A 396 8.07 -3.52 -4.67
N ALA A 397 7.97 -3.40 -6.00
CA ALA A 397 8.83 -4.16 -6.91
C ALA A 397 10.31 -3.80 -6.74
N ALA A 398 10.62 -2.50 -6.64
CA ALA A 398 11.98 -2.02 -6.42
C ALA A 398 12.52 -2.42 -5.04
N SER A 399 11.69 -2.33 -3.99
CA SER A 399 12.01 -2.77 -2.63
C SER A 399 12.32 -4.26 -2.58
N ARG A 400 11.53 -5.09 -3.29
CA ARG A 400 11.72 -6.53 -3.37
C ARG A 400 13.05 -6.88 -4.05
N ILE A 401 13.34 -6.28 -5.21
CA ILE A 401 14.62 -6.50 -5.89
C ILE A 401 15.77 -6.04 -5.01
N ARG A 402 15.62 -4.89 -4.34
CA ARG A 402 16.63 -4.42 -3.39
C ARG A 402 16.90 -5.43 -2.28
N MET A 403 15.85 -6.01 -1.73
CA MET A 403 15.98 -7.05 -0.71
C MET A 403 16.65 -8.32 -1.27
N GLU A 404 16.34 -8.70 -2.52
CA GLU A 404 17.01 -9.83 -3.20
C GLU A 404 18.49 -9.56 -3.48
N ILE A 405 18.87 -8.30 -3.78
CA ILE A 405 20.26 -7.88 -3.95
C ILE A 405 21.02 -7.91 -2.62
N ASP A 406 20.41 -7.37 -1.55
CA ASP A 406 21.05 -7.27 -0.23
C ASP A 406 21.04 -8.60 0.54
N SER A 407 20.22 -9.56 0.17
CA SER A 407 20.11 -10.89 0.75
C SER A 407 20.59 -11.97 -0.22
N LYS A 408 21.00 -13.12 0.31
CA LYS A 408 21.33 -14.27 -0.55
C LYS A 408 20.11 -14.66 -1.39
N PRO A 409 20.27 -14.98 -2.70
CA PRO A 409 19.21 -15.51 -3.53
C PRO A 409 18.52 -16.71 -2.89
N GLU A 410 17.18 -16.81 -3.04
CA GLU A 410 16.38 -17.85 -2.37
C GLU A 410 16.90 -19.26 -2.67
N VAL A 411 17.39 -19.48 -3.90
CA VAL A 411 17.98 -20.76 -4.29
C VAL A 411 19.23 -21.06 -3.48
N LEU A 412 20.10 -20.08 -3.28
CA LEU A 412 21.30 -20.24 -2.47
C LEU A 412 20.98 -20.39 -0.97
N ASP A 413 20.01 -19.67 -0.46
CA ASP A 413 19.57 -19.78 0.93
C ASP A 413 18.95 -21.16 1.21
N ARG A 414 18.15 -21.71 0.29
CA ARG A 414 17.62 -23.08 0.40
C ARG A 414 18.74 -24.13 0.40
N LEU A 415 19.73 -23.99 -0.46
CA LEU A 415 20.86 -24.88 -0.52
C LEU A 415 21.70 -24.81 0.76
N ASP A 416 21.96 -23.59 1.26
CA ASP A 416 22.68 -23.37 2.53
C ASP A 416 21.94 -24.00 3.71
N ARG A 417 20.63 -23.78 3.83
CA ARG A 417 19.81 -24.38 4.90
C ARG A 417 19.83 -25.89 4.82
N ARG A 418 19.72 -26.45 3.60
CA ARG A 418 19.82 -27.92 3.43
C ARG A 418 21.19 -28.45 3.81
N LEU A 419 22.27 -27.74 3.45
CA LEU A 419 23.64 -28.09 3.84
C LEU A 419 23.81 -28.06 5.36
N ILE A 420 23.25 -27.06 6.04
CA ILE A 420 23.27 -26.94 7.50
C ILE A 420 22.52 -28.11 8.13
N GLN A 421 21.32 -28.46 7.62
CA GLN A 421 20.57 -29.64 8.10
C GLN A 421 21.38 -30.94 7.98
N LEU A 422 21.99 -31.16 6.80
CA LEU A 422 22.83 -32.37 6.59
C LEU A 422 24.06 -32.38 7.50
N LYS A 423 24.70 -31.25 7.77
CA LYS A 423 25.78 -31.12 8.71
C LYS A 423 25.36 -31.43 10.15
N VAL A 424 24.18 -30.96 10.56
CA VAL A 424 23.61 -31.26 11.89
C VAL A 424 23.32 -32.76 12.02
N GLU A 425 22.67 -33.36 10.99
CA GLU A 425 22.41 -34.81 10.96
C GLU A 425 23.70 -35.61 10.99
N SER A 426 24.72 -35.21 10.24
CA SER A 426 26.05 -35.84 10.28
C SER A 426 26.71 -35.76 11.66
N GLN A 427 26.58 -34.62 12.36
CA GLN A 427 27.11 -34.52 13.74
C GLN A 427 26.36 -35.39 14.76
N ALA A 428 25.04 -35.53 14.58
CA ALA A 428 24.24 -36.42 15.41
C ALA A 428 24.67 -37.90 15.21
N LEU A 429 24.76 -38.34 13.95
CA LEU A 429 25.15 -39.71 13.60
C LEU A 429 26.61 -40.07 13.98
N LYS A 430 27.51 -39.09 14.04
CA LYS A 430 28.89 -39.32 14.55
C LYS A 430 28.94 -39.76 16.00
N LYS A 431 27.91 -39.53 16.78
CA LYS A 431 27.81 -39.92 18.19
C LYS A 431 27.20 -41.32 18.38
N GLU A 432 26.67 -41.93 17.30
CA GLU A 432 26.04 -43.24 17.30
C GLU A 432 27.06 -44.29 16.80
N GLU A 433 27.13 -45.45 17.47
CA GLU A 433 28.07 -46.52 17.14
C GLU A 433 27.48 -47.62 16.27
N ASP A 434 26.22 -47.52 15.90
CA ASP A 434 25.47 -48.52 15.15
C ASP A 434 25.92 -48.59 13.67
N GLU A 435 25.92 -49.79 13.11
CA GLU A 435 26.41 -50.07 11.74
C GLU A 435 25.52 -49.41 10.66
N ALA A 436 24.22 -49.24 10.95
CA ALA A 436 23.30 -48.52 10.10
C ALA A 436 23.61 -47.01 10.08
N ALA A 437 23.98 -46.45 11.24
CA ALA A 437 24.39 -45.06 11.39
C ALA A 437 25.67 -44.76 10.61
N LYS A 438 26.64 -45.70 10.62
CA LYS A 438 27.90 -45.56 9.86
C LYS A 438 27.68 -45.52 8.37
N LYS A 439 26.85 -46.40 7.82
CA LYS A 439 26.48 -46.39 6.38
C LYS A 439 25.70 -45.14 5.98
N ARG A 440 24.86 -44.62 6.86
CA ARG A 440 24.13 -43.35 6.63
C ARG A 440 25.09 -42.18 6.67
N LEU A 441 26.07 -42.19 7.57
CA LEU A 441 27.11 -41.16 7.71
C LEU A 441 27.98 -41.04 6.45
N GLU A 442 28.39 -42.18 5.84
CA GLU A 442 29.15 -42.18 4.57
C GLU A 442 28.36 -41.50 3.45
N LYS A 443 27.11 -41.92 3.25
CA LYS A 443 26.23 -41.31 2.23
C LYS A 443 26.01 -39.83 2.48
N LEU A 444 25.80 -39.40 3.71
CA LEU A 444 25.66 -38.02 4.12
C LEU A 444 26.93 -37.21 3.86
N THR A 445 28.09 -37.79 4.09
CA THR A 445 29.37 -37.11 3.85
C THR A 445 29.59 -36.85 2.36
N GLU A 446 29.24 -37.82 1.50
CA GLU A 446 29.27 -37.63 0.05
C GLU A 446 28.25 -36.58 -0.43
N GLU A 447 27.03 -36.60 0.13
CA GLU A 447 25.99 -35.60 -0.19
C GLU A 447 26.40 -34.18 0.23
N ILE A 448 26.96 -34.04 1.45
CA ILE A 448 27.50 -32.75 1.93
C ILE A 448 28.62 -32.25 1.02
N ALA A 449 29.55 -33.10 0.60
CA ALA A 449 30.63 -32.70 -0.29
C ALA A 449 30.14 -32.27 -1.68
N ARG A 450 29.14 -32.97 -2.21
CA ARG A 450 28.50 -32.60 -3.47
C ARG A 450 27.79 -31.25 -3.38
N ARG A 451 26.94 -31.08 -2.34
CA ARG A 451 26.20 -29.85 -2.13
C ARG A 451 27.10 -28.67 -1.82
N ALA A 452 28.18 -28.86 -1.08
CA ALA A 452 29.15 -27.79 -0.84
C ALA A 452 29.81 -27.27 -2.12
N ARG A 453 30.12 -28.16 -3.08
CA ARG A 453 30.64 -27.76 -4.40
C ARG A 453 29.59 -27.03 -5.21
N GLU A 454 28.35 -27.52 -5.20
CA GLU A 454 27.21 -26.85 -5.90
C GLU A 454 26.94 -25.42 -5.40
N ILE A 455 27.32 -25.09 -4.17
CA ILE A 455 27.10 -23.76 -3.54
C ILE A 455 28.31 -22.82 -3.76
N THR A 456 29.55 -23.33 -3.83
CA THR A 456 30.76 -22.49 -3.83
C THR A 456 30.82 -21.58 -5.04
N GLU A 457 30.64 -22.09 -6.25
CA GLU A 457 30.71 -21.34 -7.50
C GLU A 457 29.62 -20.24 -7.58
N PRO A 458 28.32 -20.54 -7.33
CA PRO A 458 27.29 -19.49 -7.32
C PRO A 458 27.49 -18.41 -6.23
N VAL A 459 28.05 -18.74 -5.07
CA VAL A 459 28.34 -17.75 -4.01
C VAL A 459 29.45 -16.80 -4.42
N GLU A 460 30.51 -17.30 -5.07
CA GLU A 460 31.59 -16.45 -5.60
C GLU A 460 31.08 -15.50 -6.68
N ILE A 461 30.29 -16.00 -7.63
CA ILE A 461 29.65 -15.19 -8.67
C ILE A 461 28.74 -14.13 -8.04
N TRP A 462 27.91 -14.52 -7.06
CA TRP A 462 27.05 -13.58 -6.35
C TRP A 462 27.82 -12.46 -5.65
N ALA A 463 28.94 -12.78 -4.99
CA ALA A 463 29.78 -11.78 -4.31
C ALA A 463 30.36 -10.75 -5.28
N VAL A 464 30.80 -11.18 -6.47
CA VAL A 464 31.29 -10.29 -7.53
C VAL A 464 30.18 -9.38 -8.06
N VAL A 465 29.00 -9.95 -8.34
CA VAL A 465 27.84 -9.20 -8.85
C VAL A 465 27.39 -8.12 -7.84
N ILE A 466 27.33 -8.46 -6.56
CA ILE A 466 26.99 -7.49 -5.49
C ILE A 466 28.01 -6.35 -5.43
N ALA A 467 29.30 -6.62 -5.55
CA ALA A 467 30.34 -5.58 -5.54
C ALA A 467 30.16 -4.59 -6.70
N VAL A 468 29.82 -5.09 -7.90
CA VAL A 468 29.54 -4.26 -9.09
C VAL A 468 28.29 -3.40 -8.90
N LEU A 469 27.20 -3.99 -8.37
CA LEU A 469 25.93 -3.28 -8.13
C LEU A 469 26.09 -2.17 -7.08
N HIS A 470 26.84 -2.41 -6.00
CA HIS A 470 27.15 -1.36 -5.02
C HIS A 470 27.95 -0.21 -5.63
N GLY A 471 28.89 -0.50 -6.52
CA GLY A 471 29.65 0.51 -7.26
C GLY A 471 28.74 1.38 -8.14
N ALA A 472 27.84 0.77 -8.91
CA ALA A 472 26.87 1.48 -9.74
C ALA A 472 25.95 2.40 -8.93
N ALA A 473 25.41 1.88 -7.79
CA ALA A 473 24.54 2.65 -6.91
C ALA A 473 25.23 3.89 -6.30
N GLN A 474 26.52 3.80 -5.97
CA GLN A 474 27.28 4.96 -5.48
C GLN A 474 27.46 6.03 -6.56
N ILE A 475 27.69 5.63 -7.79
CA ILE A 475 27.83 6.57 -8.93
C ILE A 475 26.48 7.26 -9.20
N GLN A 476 25.37 6.53 -9.20
CA GLN A 476 24.03 7.10 -9.35
C GLN A 476 23.70 8.14 -8.27
N HIS A 477 24.03 7.86 -7.02
CA HIS A 477 23.84 8.82 -5.94
C HIS A 477 24.65 10.12 -6.14
N LYS A 478 25.87 10.02 -6.64
CA LYS A 478 26.70 11.20 -6.97
C LYS A 478 26.11 12.00 -8.14
N ILE A 479 25.54 11.33 -9.15
CA ILE A 479 24.87 12.01 -10.27
C ILE A 479 23.69 12.82 -9.76
N GLU A 480 22.85 12.23 -8.89
CA GLU A 480 21.70 12.91 -8.32
C GLU A 480 22.11 14.12 -7.45
N GLN A 481 23.14 13.98 -6.63
CA GLN A 481 23.68 15.12 -5.88
C GLN A 481 24.17 16.24 -6.81
N ALA A 482 24.88 15.88 -7.88
CA ALA A 482 25.36 16.86 -8.86
C ALA A 482 24.21 17.56 -9.61
N ARG A 483 23.11 16.86 -9.90
CA ARG A 483 21.89 17.44 -10.50
C ARG A 483 21.18 18.40 -9.54
N GLN A 484 21.06 18.05 -8.26
CA GLN A 484 20.49 18.93 -7.23
C GLN A 484 21.35 20.20 -7.05
N GLU A 485 22.68 20.07 -7.05
CA GLU A 485 23.59 21.22 -7.03
C GLU A 485 23.45 22.08 -8.28
N LEU A 486 23.25 21.50 -9.46
CA LEU A 486 23.02 22.21 -10.71
C LEU A 486 21.74 23.06 -10.63
N GLU A 487 20.64 22.49 -10.13
CA GLU A 487 19.39 23.21 -9.92
C GLU A 487 19.53 24.35 -8.90
N ALA A 488 20.27 24.11 -7.81
CA ALA A 488 20.58 25.13 -6.82
C ALA A 488 21.45 26.27 -7.40
N ALA A 489 22.45 25.96 -8.21
CA ALA A 489 23.29 26.93 -8.91
C ALA A 489 22.48 27.74 -9.94
N ARG A 490 21.56 27.09 -10.65
CA ARG A 490 20.64 27.73 -11.60
C ARG A 490 19.74 28.78 -10.92
N ARG A 491 19.16 28.45 -9.75
CA ARG A 491 18.36 29.39 -8.95
C ARG A 491 19.16 30.57 -8.43
N LYS A 492 20.45 30.36 -8.09
CA LYS A 492 21.38 31.43 -7.63
C LYS A 492 21.99 32.22 -8.77
N GLY A 493 21.85 31.80 -10.03
CA GLY A 493 22.42 32.44 -11.19
C GLY A 493 23.96 32.27 -11.31
N ASP A 494 24.54 31.25 -10.67
CA ASP A 494 25.96 30.93 -10.71
C ASP A 494 26.29 30.14 -12.00
N LEU A 495 26.57 30.90 -13.07
CA LEU A 495 26.87 30.35 -14.40
C LEU A 495 28.14 29.50 -14.45
N ASN A 496 29.14 29.81 -13.61
CA ASN A 496 30.38 29.04 -13.58
C ASN A 496 30.18 27.66 -12.98
N ARG A 497 29.48 27.58 -11.87
CA ARG A 497 29.15 26.30 -11.22
C ARG A 497 28.22 25.45 -12.08
N MET A 498 27.24 26.10 -12.75
CA MET A 498 26.36 25.44 -13.70
C MET A 498 27.13 24.77 -14.84
N ALA A 499 28.07 25.51 -15.46
CA ALA A 499 28.88 24.99 -16.57
C ALA A 499 29.78 23.82 -16.13
N GLU A 500 30.42 23.92 -14.96
CA GLU A 500 31.22 22.85 -14.38
C GLU A 500 30.43 21.57 -14.13
N LEU A 501 29.24 21.69 -13.54
CA LEU A 501 28.36 20.55 -13.27
C LEU A 501 27.81 19.95 -14.55
N GLN A 502 27.27 20.78 -15.46
CA GLN A 502 26.52 20.32 -16.65
C GLN A 502 27.45 19.73 -17.72
N TYR A 503 28.67 20.30 -17.91
CA TYR A 503 29.58 19.88 -18.99
C TYR A 503 30.80 19.10 -18.50
N GLY A 504 31.07 19.08 -17.21
CA GLY A 504 32.18 18.34 -16.60
C GLY A 504 31.71 17.16 -15.77
N ILE A 505 31.23 17.42 -14.57
CA ILE A 505 31.03 16.42 -13.53
C ILE A 505 29.96 15.39 -13.91
N ILE A 506 28.75 15.81 -14.35
CA ILE A 506 27.63 14.91 -14.69
C ILE A 506 27.99 13.97 -15.85
N PRO A 507 28.55 14.45 -17.01
CA PRO A 507 28.91 13.55 -18.09
C PRO A 507 30.01 12.55 -17.74
N ASP A 508 30.95 12.91 -16.86
CA ASP A 508 32.00 11.99 -16.42
C ASP A 508 31.48 10.89 -15.51
N LEU A 509 30.55 11.23 -14.63
CA LEU A 509 29.84 10.25 -13.79
C LEU A 509 28.95 9.32 -14.63
N GLU A 510 28.26 9.85 -15.63
CA GLU A 510 27.41 9.06 -16.56
C GLU A 510 28.25 8.08 -17.40
N ARG A 511 29.45 8.51 -17.88
CA ARG A 511 30.38 7.58 -18.54
C ARG A 511 30.88 6.48 -17.60
N SER A 512 31.19 6.83 -16.36
CA SER A 512 31.60 5.87 -15.33
C SER A 512 30.52 4.84 -15.07
N LEU A 513 29.24 5.27 -15.01
CA LEU A 513 28.09 4.37 -14.85
C LEU A 513 27.94 3.43 -16.05
N GLN A 514 28.09 3.94 -17.28
CA GLN A 514 28.03 3.12 -18.49
C GLN A 514 29.13 2.05 -18.54
N MET A 515 30.34 2.37 -18.08
CA MET A 515 31.44 1.38 -18.01
C MET A 515 31.11 0.24 -17.02
N VAL A 516 30.55 0.57 -15.87
CA VAL A 516 30.14 -0.41 -14.86
C VAL A 516 28.98 -1.30 -15.39
N ASP A 517 28.01 -0.71 -16.08
CA ASP A 517 26.89 -1.44 -16.70
C ASP A 517 27.34 -2.40 -17.82
N GLN A 518 28.37 -2.03 -18.60
CA GLN A 518 28.91 -2.88 -19.66
C GLN A 518 29.64 -4.11 -19.09
N HIS A 519 30.36 -3.97 -17.98
CA HIS A 519 31.04 -5.09 -17.32
C HIS A 519 30.04 -6.01 -16.60
N GLY A 520 28.93 -5.48 -16.09
CA GLY A 520 27.88 -6.24 -15.43
C GLY A 520 27.00 -7.10 -16.38
N LYS A 521 26.95 -6.78 -17.67
CA LYS A 521 26.09 -7.50 -18.65
C LYS A 521 26.57 -8.93 -18.99
N ALA A 522 27.83 -9.25 -18.78
CA ALA A 522 28.41 -10.53 -19.19
C ALA A 522 28.12 -11.69 -18.22
N GLU A 523 27.70 -11.43 -16.96
CA GLU A 523 27.58 -12.45 -15.91
C GLU A 523 26.22 -12.55 -15.24
N ASN A 524 25.20 -11.80 -15.70
CA ASN A 524 23.96 -11.55 -14.96
C ASN A 524 22.79 -12.50 -15.26
N GLN A 525 22.98 -13.81 -15.28
CA GLN A 525 21.84 -14.75 -15.30
C GLN A 525 21.28 -15.11 -13.90
N LEU A 526 21.96 -14.75 -12.81
CA LEU A 526 21.62 -15.19 -11.45
C LEU A 526 20.91 -14.14 -10.58
N LEU A 527 20.95 -12.85 -10.94
CA LEU A 527 20.31 -11.79 -10.16
C LEU A 527 19.48 -10.87 -11.06
N ARG A 528 18.24 -10.68 -10.67
CA ARG A 528 17.38 -9.62 -11.21
C ARG A 528 17.86 -8.29 -10.62
N ASN A 529 18.42 -7.41 -11.43
CA ASN A 529 18.97 -6.12 -10.99
C ASN A 529 18.16 -4.90 -11.48
N LYS A 530 17.06 -5.15 -12.15
CA LYS A 530 16.19 -4.12 -12.74
C LYS A 530 14.74 -4.50 -12.50
N VAL A 531 13.92 -3.49 -12.23
CA VAL A 531 12.46 -3.65 -12.25
C VAL A 531 12.03 -3.70 -13.70
N THR A 532 11.47 -4.82 -14.13
CA THR A 532 10.89 -5.02 -15.45
C THR A 532 9.37 -5.21 -15.35
N GLU A 533 8.74 -5.42 -16.48
CA GLU A 533 7.31 -5.72 -16.56
C GLU A 533 6.93 -6.99 -15.78
N GLU A 534 7.83 -7.98 -15.72
CA GLU A 534 7.61 -9.23 -15.00
C GLU A 534 7.51 -9.02 -13.50
N GLU A 535 8.40 -8.24 -12.90
CA GLU A 535 8.39 -7.95 -11.47
C GLU A 535 7.11 -7.19 -11.07
N ILE A 536 6.70 -6.23 -11.89
CA ILE A 536 5.41 -5.53 -11.68
C ILE A 536 4.26 -6.52 -11.74
N ALA A 537 4.23 -7.41 -12.73
CA ALA A 537 3.20 -8.44 -12.85
C ALA A 537 3.20 -9.43 -11.68
N GLU A 538 4.37 -9.78 -11.14
CA GLU A 538 4.47 -10.60 -9.93
C GLU A 538 3.89 -9.91 -8.70
N VAL A 539 4.14 -8.61 -8.52
CA VAL A 539 3.57 -7.84 -7.40
C VAL A 539 2.05 -7.74 -7.54
N VAL A 540 1.55 -7.43 -8.74
CA VAL A 540 0.10 -7.41 -9.02
C VAL A 540 -0.52 -8.78 -8.74
N SER A 541 0.14 -9.86 -9.15
CA SER A 541 -0.31 -11.23 -8.87
C SER A 541 -0.43 -11.53 -7.39
N LYS A 542 0.54 -11.05 -6.60
CA LYS A 542 0.55 -11.22 -5.15
C LYS A 542 -0.57 -10.43 -4.46
N TRP A 543 -0.84 -9.22 -4.90
CA TRP A 543 -1.88 -8.36 -4.32
C TRP A 543 -3.29 -8.82 -4.66
N THR A 544 -3.49 -9.21 -5.93
CA THR A 544 -4.82 -9.55 -6.46
C THR A 544 -5.14 -11.03 -6.38
N GLY A 545 -4.12 -11.88 -6.20
CA GLY A 545 -4.24 -13.33 -6.32
C GLY A 545 -4.40 -13.83 -7.77
N ILE A 546 -4.23 -12.93 -8.77
CA ILE A 546 -4.36 -13.24 -10.19
C ILE A 546 -2.97 -13.53 -10.75
N PRO A 547 -2.73 -14.62 -11.46
CA PRO A 547 -1.42 -14.96 -12.01
C PRO A 547 -1.06 -14.12 -13.24
N VAL A 548 -0.97 -12.80 -13.06
CA VAL A 548 -0.74 -11.81 -14.14
C VAL A 548 0.58 -12.05 -14.86
N ALA A 549 1.61 -12.51 -14.15
CA ALA A 549 2.91 -12.82 -14.75
C ALA A 549 2.81 -13.87 -15.85
N LYS A 550 2.00 -14.89 -15.66
CA LYS A 550 1.75 -15.93 -16.68
C LYS A 550 0.82 -15.46 -17.81
N MET A 551 0.02 -14.43 -17.56
CA MET A 551 -0.89 -13.88 -18.56
C MET A 551 -0.19 -13.01 -19.60
N LEU A 552 0.98 -12.45 -19.29
CA LEU A 552 1.78 -11.63 -20.22
C LEU A 552 2.49 -12.48 -21.26
N GLU A 553 2.94 -13.69 -20.89
CA GLU A 553 3.60 -14.62 -21.81
C GLU A 553 2.58 -15.45 -22.60
N GLY A 554 2.39 -15.13 -23.85
CA GLY A 554 1.65 -15.97 -24.80
C GLY A 554 0.12 -15.97 -24.65
N GLU A 555 -0.50 -14.96 -24.00
CA GLU A 555 -1.96 -14.85 -23.89
C GLU A 555 -2.67 -15.01 -25.24
N ARG A 556 -2.07 -14.45 -26.29
CA ARG A 556 -2.61 -14.52 -27.66
C ARG A 556 -2.58 -15.95 -28.23
N GLU A 557 -1.47 -16.68 -28.03
CA GLU A 557 -1.35 -18.05 -28.48
C GLU A 557 -2.22 -19.01 -27.67
N LYS A 558 -2.30 -18.81 -26.34
CA LYS A 558 -3.18 -19.59 -25.46
C LYS A 558 -4.65 -19.43 -25.85
N LEU A 559 -5.10 -18.19 -26.11
CA LEU A 559 -6.47 -17.91 -26.54
C LEU A 559 -6.81 -18.56 -27.88
N LEU A 560 -5.83 -18.66 -28.81
CA LEU A 560 -6.03 -19.33 -30.09
C LEU A 560 -6.14 -20.86 -29.95
N LYS A 561 -5.50 -21.45 -28.93
CA LYS A 561 -5.52 -22.89 -28.63
C LYS A 561 -6.46 -23.23 -27.46
N MET A 562 -7.39 -22.33 -27.14
CA MET A 562 -8.27 -22.47 -25.98
C MET A 562 -9.11 -23.74 -26.01
N GLU A 563 -9.66 -24.09 -27.15
CA GLU A 563 -10.48 -25.30 -27.31
C GLU A 563 -9.67 -26.56 -26.99
N ASP A 564 -8.46 -26.69 -27.51
CA ASP A 564 -7.60 -27.85 -27.25
C ASP A 564 -7.28 -28.01 -25.77
N LEU A 565 -7.01 -26.88 -25.09
CA LEU A 565 -6.73 -26.86 -23.64
C LEU A 565 -7.97 -27.21 -22.80
N LEU A 566 -9.14 -26.71 -23.16
CA LEU A 566 -10.39 -27.07 -22.48
C LEU A 566 -10.75 -28.54 -22.71
N HIS A 567 -10.49 -29.09 -23.90
CA HIS A 567 -10.73 -30.51 -24.23
C HIS A 567 -9.83 -31.48 -23.46
N GLN A 568 -8.67 -31.03 -22.94
CA GLN A 568 -7.86 -31.87 -22.04
C GLN A 568 -8.62 -32.26 -20.76
N ARG A 569 -9.60 -31.47 -20.34
CA ARG A 569 -10.40 -31.69 -19.13
C ARG A 569 -11.86 -32.01 -19.40
N VAL A 570 -12.42 -31.50 -20.47
CA VAL A 570 -13.83 -31.71 -20.85
C VAL A 570 -13.90 -32.53 -22.11
N ILE A 571 -14.28 -33.79 -21.95
CA ILE A 571 -14.42 -34.71 -23.08
C ILE A 571 -15.78 -34.54 -23.75
N GLY A 572 -15.79 -34.44 -25.07
CA GLY A 572 -17.00 -34.13 -25.82
C GLY A 572 -17.41 -32.66 -25.68
N GLN A 573 -18.70 -32.39 -25.83
CA GLN A 573 -19.29 -31.04 -25.63
C GLN A 573 -18.64 -29.97 -26.54
N ASN A 574 -18.33 -30.30 -27.79
CA ASN A 574 -17.57 -29.42 -28.70
C ASN A 574 -18.28 -28.08 -28.92
N GLU A 575 -19.61 -28.06 -29.02
CA GLU A 575 -20.38 -26.83 -29.18
C GLU A 575 -20.23 -25.92 -27.98
N ALA A 576 -20.29 -26.49 -26.77
CA ALA A 576 -20.13 -25.74 -25.50
C ALA A 576 -18.74 -25.12 -25.42
N VAL A 577 -17.70 -25.89 -25.68
CA VAL A 577 -16.29 -25.42 -25.63
C VAL A 577 -16.06 -24.34 -26.67
N THR A 578 -16.56 -24.49 -27.89
CA THR A 578 -16.40 -23.51 -28.99
C THR A 578 -17.17 -22.19 -28.65
N ALA A 579 -18.40 -22.30 -28.14
CA ALA A 579 -19.19 -21.11 -27.76
C ALA A 579 -18.51 -20.31 -26.67
N VAL A 580 -18.02 -20.96 -25.61
CA VAL A 580 -17.28 -20.33 -24.52
C VAL A 580 -15.96 -19.70 -25.04
N ALA A 581 -15.20 -20.43 -25.85
CA ALA A 581 -13.92 -19.93 -26.41
C ALA A 581 -14.14 -18.68 -27.27
N ASN A 582 -15.16 -18.66 -28.13
CA ASN A 582 -15.49 -17.51 -28.97
C ASN A 582 -15.93 -16.30 -28.17
N ALA A 583 -16.75 -16.46 -27.13
CA ALA A 583 -17.19 -15.36 -26.27
C ALA A 583 -16.00 -14.77 -25.50
N VAL A 584 -15.14 -15.60 -24.93
CA VAL A 584 -13.92 -15.15 -24.25
C VAL A 584 -12.98 -14.42 -25.21
N ARG A 585 -12.79 -14.93 -26.44
CA ARG A 585 -11.98 -14.25 -27.48
C ARG A 585 -12.56 -12.90 -27.85
N ARG A 586 -13.87 -12.77 -28.03
CA ARG A 586 -14.54 -11.47 -28.31
C ARG A 586 -14.27 -10.46 -27.21
N SER A 587 -14.41 -10.89 -25.96
CA SER A 587 -14.16 -10.04 -24.78
C SER A 587 -12.70 -9.60 -24.71
N ARG A 588 -11.76 -10.53 -24.87
CA ARG A 588 -10.31 -10.24 -24.82
C ARG A 588 -9.79 -9.41 -25.99
N ALA A 589 -10.46 -9.51 -27.16
CA ALA A 589 -10.17 -8.68 -28.31
C ALA A 589 -10.76 -7.26 -28.22
N GLY A 590 -11.48 -6.92 -27.14
CA GLY A 590 -12.10 -5.62 -26.95
C GLY A 590 -13.32 -5.38 -27.85
N LEU A 591 -13.92 -6.45 -28.42
CA LEU A 591 -15.09 -6.38 -29.29
C LEU A 591 -16.42 -6.50 -28.53
N SER A 592 -16.40 -6.80 -27.25
CA SER A 592 -17.57 -6.83 -26.36
C SER A 592 -17.79 -5.47 -25.69
N ASP A 593 -19.02 -5.23 -25.23
CA ASP A 593 -19.34 -4.01 -24.46
C ASP A 593 -18.47 -3.94 -23.18
N PRO A 594 -17.71 -2.87 -22.96
CA PRO A 594 -16.81 -2.75 -21.82
C PRO A 594 -17.55 -2.65 -20.48
N ASN A 595 -18.86 -2.37 -20.49
CA ASN A 595 -19.68 -2.28 -19.28
C ASN A 595 -20.30 -3.61 -18.86
N ARG A 596 -20.13 -4.68 -19.63
CA ARG A 596 -20.70 -6.00 -19.34
C ARG A 596 -19.64 -6.97 -18.79
N PRO A 597 -20.05 -8.05 -18.10
CA PRO A 597 -19.15 -9.13 -17.73
C PRO A 597 -18.37 -9.67 -18.93
N SER A 598 -17.19 -10.25 -18.67
CA SER A 598 -16.31 -10.81 -19.72
C SER A 598 -16.95 -11.95 -20.51
N GLY A 599 -18.05 -12.51 -20.03
CA GLY A 599 -18.89 -13.48 -20.71
C GLY A 599 -20.04 -13.92 -19.80
N SER A 600 -21.19 -14.21 -20.39
CA SER A 600 -22.37 -14.70 -19.68
C SER A 600 -22.95 -15.89 -20.43
N PHE A 601 -23.13 -17.00 -19.71
CA PHE A 601 -23.51 -18.28 -20.31
C PHE A 601 -24.66 -18.93 -19.54
N LEU A 602 -25.57 -19.56 -20.27
CA LEU A 602 -26.58 -20.47 -19.71
C LEU A 602 -26.31 -21.89 -20.21
N PHE A 603 -25.88 -22.79 -19.33
CA PHE A 603 -25.58 -24.18 -19.62
C PHE A 603 -26.79 -25.05 -19.30
N LEU A 604 -27.37 -25.64 -20.31
CA LEU A 604 -28.57 -26.48 -20.25
C LEU A 604 -28.22 -27.94 -20.47
N GLY A 605 -28.89 -28.84 -19.80
CA GLY A 605 -28.74 -30.27 -20.02
C GLY A 605 -28.78 -31.11 -18.74
N PRO A 606 -28.72 -32.44 -18.89
CA PRO A 606 -28.88 -33.37 -17.76
C PRO A 606 -27.69 -33.24 -16.77
N THR A 607 -27.84 -33.88 -15.62
CA THR A 607 -26.77 -33.91 -14.60
C THR A 607 -25.63 -34.81 -15.04
N GLY A 608 -24.39 -34.46 -14.65
CA GLY A 608 -23.20 -35.29 -14.88
C GLY A 608 -22.62 -35.26 -16.30
N VAL A 609 -23.03 -34.31 -17.17
CA VAL A 609 -22.52 -34.15 -18.53
C VAL A 609 -21.29 -33.25 -18.68
N GLY A 610 -20.83 -32.62 -17.55
CA GLY A 610 -19.62 -31.84 -17.54
C GLY A 610 -19.81 -30.32 -17.39
N LYS A 611 -21.01 -29.80 -17.12
CA LYS A 611 -21.28 -28.35 -16.95
C LYS A 611 -20.33 -27.69 -15.93
N THR A 612 -20.26 -28.23 -14.72
CA THR A 612 -19.37 -27.71 -13.65
C THR A 612 -17.88 -27.93 -13.95
N GLU A 613 -17.52 -28.99 -14.65
CA GLU A 613 -16.12 -29.25 -15.02
C GLU A 613 -15.63 -28.25 -16.08
N LEU A 614 -16.50 -27.83 -17.02
CA LEU A 614 -16.18 -26.75 -17.95
C LEU A 614 -15.95 -25.44 -17.23
N CYS A 615 -16.73 -25.12 -16.18
CA CYS A 615 -16.51 -23.92 -15.37
C CYS A 615 -15.15 -23.96 -14.65
N LYS A 616 -14.76 -25.12 -14.12
CA LYS A 616 -13.44 -25.31 -13.50
C LYS A 616 -12.32 -25.20 -14.51
N ALA A 617 -12.46 -25.83 -15.66
CA ALA A 617 -11.48 -25.73 -16.74
C ALA A 617 -11.34 -24.28 -17.23
N LEU A 618 -12.44 -23.55 -17.30
CA LEU A 618 -12.45 -22.14 -17.68
C LEU A 618 -11.77 -21.26 -16.60
N ALA A 619 -12.02 -21.51 -15.33
CA ALA A 619 -11.36 -20.79 -14.22
C ALA A 619 -9.84 -21.04 -14.25
N GLU A 620 -9.41 -22.30 -14.44
CA GLU A 620 -8.00 -22.65 -14.56
C GLU A 620 -7.36 -22.02 -15.79
N PHE A 621 -8.05 -22.02 -16.93
CA PHE A 621 -7.55 -21.40 -18.16
C PHE A 621 -7.39 -19.90 -18.05
N LEU A 622 -8.41 -19.18 -17.50
CA LEU A 622 -8.44 -17.72 -17.43
C LEU A 622 -7.63 -17.16 -16.26
N PHE A 623 -7.58 -17.90 -15.14
CA PHE A 623 -7.06 -17.41 -13.87
C PHE A 623 -6.02 -18.36 -13.23
N ASP A 624 -5.55 -19.36 -13.97
CA ASP A 624 -4.54 -20.37 -13.62
C ASP A 624 -4.84 -21.16 -12.32
N THR A 625 -6.07 -21.13 -11.81
CA THR A 625 -6.48 -21.90 -10.65
C THR A 625 -7.97 -22.24 -10.70
N GLU A 626 -8.31 -23.49 -10.36
CA GLU A 626 -9.71 -23.90 -10.20
C GLU A 626 -10.42 -23.16 -9.07
N GLU A 627 -9.67 -22.63 -8.11
CA GLU A 627 -10.20 -21.89 -6.95
C GLU A 627 -10.68 -20.49 -7.30
N ALA A 628 -10.35 -19.98 -8.49
CA ALA A 628 -10.90 -18.73 -9.02
C ALA A 628 -12.35 -18.95 -9.52
N MET A 629 -13.12 -19.82 -8.85
CA MET A 629 -14.52 -20.05 -9.10
C MET A 629 -15.33 -19.75 -7.84
N VAL A 630 -16.34 -18.89 -7.98
CA VAL A 630 -17.36 -18.63 -6.96
C VAL A 630 -18.59 -19.46 -7.31
N ARG A 631 -18.90 -20.48 -6.52
CA ARG A 631 -20.07 -21.33 -6.73
C ARG A 631 -21.19 -20.97 -5.78
N ILE A 632 -22.35 -20.72 -6.32
CA ILE A 632 -23.59 -20.40 -5.59
C ILE A 632 -24.67 -21.37 -6.04
N ASP A 633 -25.21 -22.12 -5.10
CA ASP A 633 -26.36 -23.03 -5.33
C ASP A 633 -27.64 -22.21 -5.22
N MET A 634 -28.35 -22.05 -6.32
CA MET A 634 -29.59 -21.27 -6.37
C MET A 634 -30.76 -21.93 -5.65
N SER A 635 -30.66 -23.20 -5.30
CA SER A 635 -31.64 -23.89 -4.46
C SER A 635 -31.71 -23.29 -3.03
N GLU A 636 -30.65 -22.63 -2.57
CA GLU A 636 -30.66 -21.90 -1.29
C GLU A 636 -31.39 -20.55 -1.35
N PHE A 637 -31.74 -20.09 -2.56
CA PHE A 637 -32.37 -18.80 -2.82
C PHE A 637 -33.76 -18.88 -3.44
N MET A 638 -34.53 -19.89 -3.00
CA MET A 638 -35.91 -20.14 -3.46
C MET A 638 -36.92 -19.16 -2.85
N GLU A 639 -36.59 -18.57 -1.69
CA GLU A 639 -37.52 -17.70 -0.95
C GLU A 639 -37.11 -16.23 -1.16
N LYS A 640 -38.10 -15.33 -1.11
CA LYS A 640 -37.90 -13.89 -1.27
C LYS A 640 -36.90 -13.31 -0.26
N HIS A 641 -36.90 -13.83 0.98
CA HIS A 641 -35.98 -13.37 2.00
C HIS A 641 -34.52 -13.76 1.73
N SER A 642 -34.28 -14.85 1.01
CA SER A 642 -32.94 -15.27 0.66
C SER A 642 -32.27 -14.39 -0.39
N VAL A 643 -33.05 -13.67 -1.20
CA VAL A 643 -32.47 -12.70 -2.18
C VAL A 643 -31.67 -11.59 -1.47
N ALA A 644 -32.14 -11.14 -0.29
CA ALA A 644 -31.39 -10.19 0.53
C ALA A 644 -30.03 -10.72 1.00
N ARG A 645 -29.85 -12.04 1.13
CA ARG A 645 -28.56 -12.67 1.45
C ARG A 645 -27.57 -12.60 0.28
N LEU A 646 -28.05 -12.51 -0.95
CA LEU A 646 -27.22 -12.41 -2.14
C LEU A 646 -26.51 -11.05 -2.24
N ILE A 647 -27.23 -9.95 -1.96
CA ILE A 647 -26.78 -8.56 -2.11
C ILE A 647 -26.55 -7.85 -0.78
N GLY A 648 -26.92 -8.46 0.34
CA GLY A 648 -26.87 -7.90 1.69
C GLY A 648 -28.24 -7.49 2.21
N ALA A 649 -28.43 -7.58 3.53
CA ALA A 649 -29.66 -7.19 4.21
C ALA A 649 -29.77 -5.65 4.29
N PRO A 650 -31.00 -5.08 4.19
CA PRO A 650 -31.21 -3.65 4.40
C PRO A 650 -30.82 -3.22 5.82
N PRO A 651 -30.53 -1.92 6.06
CA PRO A 651 -30.23 -1.39 7.38
C PRO A 651 -31.32 -1.75 8.40
N GLY A 652 -30.91 -2.28 9.56
CA GLY A 652 -31.81 -2.67 10.65
C GLY A 652 -32.28 -4.13 10.62
N TYR A 653 -31.90 -4.93 9.64
CA TYR A 653 -32.19 -6.38 9.60
C TYR A 653 -30.96 -7.19 10.05
N VAL A 654 -31.22 -8.40 10.58
CA VAL A 654 -30.19 -9.37 10.97
C VAL A 654 -29.34 -9.74 9.74
N GLY A 655 -28.00 -9.68 9.85
CA GLY A 655 -27.06 -9.95 8.75
C GLY A 655 -26.65 -8.71 7.93
N TYR A 656 -27.04 -7.51 8.35
CA TYR A 656 -26.60 -6.27 7.67
C TYR A 656 -25.08 -6.12 7.66
N GLU A 657 -24.37 -6.43 8.75
CA GLU A 657 -22.92 -6.31 8.87
C GLU A 657 -22.14 -7.36 8.05
N GLU A 658 -22.76 -8.48 7.69
CA GLU A 658 -22.10 -9.57 6.97
C GLU A 658 -21.95 -9.30 5.46
N GLY A 659 -22.67 -8.31 4.92
CA GLY A 659 -22.70 -8.03 3.47
C GLY A 659 -23.46 -9.09 2.66
N GLY A 660 -23.52 -8.94 1.34
CA GLY A 660 -24.16 -9.93 0.45
C GLY A 660 -23.19 -11.03 0.02
N TYR A 661 -23.67 -12.27 0.00
CA TYR A 661 -22.84 -13.43 -0.34
C TYR A 661 -22.19 -13.31 -1.74
N LEU A 662 -22.96 -12.92 -2.76
CA LEU A 662 -22.45 -12.72 -4.11
C LEU A 662 -21.54 -11.50 -4.20
N THR A 663 -21.96 -10.38 -3.63
CA THR A 663 -21.20 -9.12 -3.69
C THR A 663 -19.88 -9.22 -2.95
N GLU A 664 -19.84 -9.82 -1.75
CA GLU A 664 -18.60 -10.03 -1.00
C GLU A 664 -17.67 -11.04 -1.67
N ALA A 665 -18.21 -12.14 -2.24
CA ALA A 665 -17.41 -13.13 -2.93
C ALA A 665 -16.69 -12.54 -4.16
N VAL A 666 -17.41 -11.75 -4.97
CA VAL A 666 -16.84 -11.08 -6.16
C VAL A 666 -15.94 -9.93 -5.74
N ARG A 667 -16.25 -9.18 -4.70
CA ARG A 667 -15.37 -8.14 -4.18
C ARG A 667 -14.00 -8.69 -3.75
N ARG A 668 -14.01 -9.89 -3.13
CA ARG A 668 -12.76 -10.58 -2.73
C ARG A 668 -12.03 -11.25 -3.89
N LYS A 669 -12.76 -11.69 -4.91
CA LYS A 669 -12.24 -12.34 -6.12
C LYS A 669 -12.84 -11.70 -7.37
N PRO A 670 -12.42 -10.49 -7.74
CA PRO A 670 -13.00 -9.75 -8.87
C PRO A 670 -12.71 -10.41 -10.23
N TYR A 671 -11.72 -11.29 -10.27
CA TYR A 671 -11.37 -12.12 -11.43
C TYR A 671 -11.71 -13.56 -11.12
N SER A 672 -12.94 -13.95 -11.43
CA SER A 672 -13.46 -15.29 -11.14
C SER A 672 -14.53 -15.73 -12.13
N VAL A 673 -14.73 -17.02 -12.19
CA VAL A 673 -15.92 -17.62 -12.81
C VAL A 673 -17.01 -17.73 -11.75
N VAL A 674 -18.07 -16.99 -11.91
CA VAL A 674 -19.23 -17.06 -11.02
C VAL A 674 -20.18 -18.10 -11.56
N LEU A 675 -20.27 -19.25 -10.88
CA LEU A 675 -21.16 -20.35 -11.21
C LEU A 675 -22.43 -20.26 -10.36
N LEU A 676 -23.56 -19.98 -11.00
CA LEU A 676 -24.89 -20.01 -10.42
C LEU A 676 -25.53 -21.36 -10.80
N ASP A 677 -25.55 -22.29 -9.86
CA ASP A 677 -25.98 -23.66 -10.11
C ASP A 677 -27.51 -23.80 -9.88
N GLU A 678 -28.20 -24.52 -10.78
CA GLU A 678 -29.64 -24.78 -10.74
C GLU A 678 -30.49 -23.49 -10.70
N VAL A 679 -30.25 -22.56 -11.62
CA VAL A 679 -30.88 -21.23 -11.65
C VAL A 679 -32.40 -21.30 -11.76
N GLU A 680 -32.98 -22.37 -12.30
CA GLU A 680 -34.42 -22.58 -12.39
C GLU A 680 -35.11 -22.68 -11.04
N LYS A 681 -34.38 -22.94 -9.96
CA LYS A 681 -34.90 -23.01 -8.60
C LYS A 681 -34.97 -21.69 -7.88
N ALA A 682 -34.29 -20.66 -8.40
CA ALA A 682 -34.17 -19.36 -7.79
C ALA A 682 -35.52 -18.60 -7.76
N HIS A 683 -35.70 -17.79 -6.72
CA HIS A 683 -36.84 -16.86 -6.67
C HIS A 683 -36.77 -15.86 -7.84
N PRO A 684 -37.91 -15.45 -8.44
CA PRO A 684 -37.97 -14.51 -9.54
C PRO A 684 -37.21 -13.18 -9.31
N ASP A 685 -37.14 -12.69 -8.08
CA ASP A 685 -36.40 -11.46 -7.74
C ASP A 685 -34.90 -11.59 -7.89
N VAL A 686 -34.32 -12.80 -7.89
CA VAL A 686 -32.91 -13.06 -8.17
C VAL A 686 -32.57 -12.65 -9.61
N PHE A 687 -33.49 -12.93 -10.56
CA PHE A 687 -33.27 -12.57 -11.95
C PHE A 687 -33.22 -11.05 -12.17
N ASN A 688 -33.93 -10.27 -11.37
CA ASN A 688 -33.85 -8.80 -11.43
C ASN A 688 -32.46 -8.30 -10.98
N VAL A 689 -31.88 -8.95 -9.99
CA VAL A 689 -30.49 -8.67 -9.55
C VAL A 689 -29.49 -9.07 -10.64
N LEU A 690 -29.65 -10.25 -11.22
CA LEU A 690 -28.77 -10.73 -12.28
C LEU A 690 -28.88 -9.89 -13.56
N LEU A 691 -30.07 -9.36 -13.89
CA LEU A 691 -30.24 -8.43 -15.00
C LEU A 691 -29.32 -7.21 -14.86
N GLN A 692 -29.26 -6.60 -13.68
CA GLN A 692 -28.37 -5.48 -13.43
C GLN A 692 -26.89 -5.85 -13.64
N VAL A 693 -26.48 -7.03 -13.15
CA VAL A 693 -25.11 -7.52 -13.34
C VAL A 693 -24.79 -7.74 -14.82
N LEU A 694 -25.72 -8.38 -15.58
CA LEU A 694 -25.53 -8.71 -16.98
C LEU A 694 -25.56 -7.46 -17.91
N GLU A 695 -26.23 -6.39 -17.48
CA GLU A 695 -26.40 -5.16 -18.25
C GLU A 695 -25.31 -4.14 -17.96
N ASP A 696 -25.14 -3.82 -16.66
CA ASP A 696 -24.26 -2.75 -16.19
C ASP A 696 -22.89 -3.25 -15.72
N GLY A 697 -22.70 -4.57 -15.61
CA GLY A 697 -21.47 -5.18 -15.05
C GLY A 697 -21.18 -4.75 -13.62
N ARG A 698 -22.17 -4.24 -12.90
CA ARG A 698 -22.04 -3.70 -11.54
C ARG A 698 -23.24 -4.08 -10.70
N LEU A 699 -23.02 -4.22 -9.41
CA LEU A 699 -24.07 -4.45 -8.44
C LEU A 699 -23.81 -3.65 -7.18
N THR A 700 -24.77 -2.84 -6.74
CA THR A 700 -24.66 -2.10 -5.49
C THR A 700 -25.17 -2.93 -4.33
N ASP A 701 -24.34 -3.12 -3.32
CA ASP A 701 -24.70 -3.84 -2.11
C ASP A 701 -25.60 -3.02 -1.17
N SER A 702 -26.08 -3.64 -0.10
CA SER A 702 -26.91 -2.97 0.91
C SER A 702 -26.19 -1.86 1.68
N HIS A 703 -24.88 -1.82 1.65
CA HIS A 703 -24.06 -0.75 2.24
C HIS A 703 -23.84 0.44 1.30
N GLY A 704 -24.41 0.40 0.08
CA GLY A 704 -24.21 1.41 -0.95
C GLY A 704 -22.86 1.30 -1.69
N ARG A 705 -22.13 0.19 -1.54
CA ARG A 705 -20.88 -0.07 -2.24
C ARG A 705 -21.19 -0.72 -3.58
N THR A 706 -20.60 -0.19 -4.64
CA THR A 706 -20.73 -0.79 -5.97
C THR A 706 -19.63 -1.81 -6.21
N VAL A 707 -20.02 -3.05 -6.48
CA VAL A 707 -19.13 -4.17 -6.80
C VAL A 707 -19.06 -4.34 -8.32
N ASP A 708 -17.86 -4.48 -8.84
CA ASP A 708 -17.56 -4.59 -10.27
C ASP A 708 -17.52 -6.05 -10.71
N PHE A 709 -18.37 -6.41 -11.69
CA PHE A 709 -18.47 -7.74 -12.29
C PHE A 709 -17.89 -7.81 -13.71
N ARG A 710 -17.36 -6.72 -14.27
CA ARG A 710 -16.87 -6.67 -15.65
C ARG A 710 -15.74 -7.65 -15.93
N ASN A 711 -14.97 -7.98 -14.92
CA ASN A 711 -13.86 -8.93 -15.02
C ASN A 711 -14.26 -10.37 -14.67
N THR A 712 -15.52 -10.62 -14.38
CA THR A 712 -16.03 -11.98 -14.11
C THR A 712 -16.60 -12.62 -15.35
N VAL A 713 -16.59 -13.96 -15.36
CA VAL A 713 -17.37 -14.78 -16.31
C VAL A 713 -18.53 -15.37 -15.53
N ILE A 714 -19.75 -15.10 -15.97
CA ILE A 714 -20.97 -15.57 -15.31
C ILE A 714 -21.47 -16.81 -16.04
N VAL A 715 -21.56 -17.90 -15.31
CA VAL A 715 -22.11 -19.18 -15.82
C VAL A 715 -23.31 -19.59 -14.98
N MET A 716 -24.41 -19.76 -15.63
CA MET A 716 -25.66 -20.25 -15.03
C MET A 716 -25.90 -21.68 -15.52
N THR A 717 -26.20 -22.61 -14.62
CA THR A 717 -26.56 -23.98 -15.03
C THR A 717 -28.02 -24.25 -14.75
N SER A 718 -28.63 -25.00 -15.64
CA SER A 718 -30.02 -25.45 -15.47
C SER A 718 -30.22 -26.86 -16.00
N ASN A 719 -31.18 -27.56 -15.40
CA ASN A 719 -31.61 -28.87 -15.82
C ASN A 719 -32.91 -28.83 -16.66
N LEU A 720 -33.37 -27.62 -17.01
CA LEU A 720 -34.53 -27.45 -17.88
C LEU A 720 -34.32 -28.12 -19.25
N GLY A 721 -35.34 -28.76 -19.78
CA GLY A 721 -35.25 -29.45 -21.06
C GLY A 721 -34.50 -30.76 -21.02
N SER A 722 -34.04 -31.24 -19.87
CA SER A 722 -33.24 -32.50 -19.80
C SER A 722 -34.00 -33.71 -20.25
N ALA A 723 -35.33 -33.79 -20.04
CA ALA A 723 -36.15 -34.89 -20.53
C ALA A 723 -36.26 -34.88 -22.06
N GLN A 724 -36.44 -33.71 -22.65
CA GLN A 724 -36.50 -33.55 -24.13
C GLN A 724 -35.19 -33.88 -24.79
N ILE A 725 -34.03 -33.52 -24.14
CA ILE A 725 -32.69 -33.87 -24.63
C ILE A 725 -32.51 -35.40 -24.68
N GLN A 726 -33.02 -36.12 -23.68
CA GLN A 726 -32.95 -37.57 -23.61
C GLN A 726 -33.88 -38.29 -24.58
N GLU A 727 -35.06 -37.73 -24.83
CA GLU A 727 -36.04 -38.32 -25.76
C GLU A 727 -35.69 -38.11 -27.23
N LEU A 728 -35.05 -37.00 -27.58
CA LEU A 728 -34.74 -36.62 -28.97
C LEU A 728 -33.25 -36.90 -29.33
N VAL A 729 -32.67 -37.95 -28.76
CA VAL A 729 -31.28 -38.30 -29.04
C VAL A 729 -31.09 -38.57 -30.54
N GLY A 730 -30.16 -37.82 -31.16
CA GLY A 730 -29.81 -37.96 -32.59
C GLY A 730 -30.34 -36.84 -33.49
N ASP A 731 -31.31 -36.03 -33.04
CA ASP A 731 -31.78 -34.84 -33.75
C ASP A 731 -31.45 -33.56 -32.98
N ARG A 732 -30.31 -32.96 -33.24
CA ARG A 732 -29.80 -31.79 -32.54
C ARG A 732 -30.65 -30.54 -32.71
N GLU A 733 -31.24 -30.34 -33.90
CA GLU A 733 -32.08 -29.15 -34.14
C GLU A 733 -33.37 -29.26 -33.37
N ALA A 734 -34.01 -30.41 -33.36
CA ALA A 734 -35.23 -30.70 -32.59
C ALA A 734 -34.96 -30.62 -31.08
N GLN A 735 -33.83 -31.15 -30.59
CA GLN A 735 -33.40 -31.00 -29.18
C GLN A 735 -33.27 -29.54 -28.82
N ARG A 736 -32.53 -28.74 -29.60
CA ARG A 736 -32.31 -27.32 -29.35
C ARG A 736 -33.61 -26.52 -29.33
N ALA A 737 -34.47 -26.76 -30.30
CA ALA A 737 -35.79 -26.11 -30.34
C ALA A 737 -36.62 -26.41 -29.09
N ALA A 738 -36.74 -27.67 -28.70
CA ALA A 738 -37.53 -28.12 -27.54
C ALA A 738 -36.96 -27.57 -26.23
N VAL A 739 -35.64 -27.49 -26.10
CA VAL A 739 -34.97 -26.91 -24.92
C VAL A 739 -35.21 -25.42 -24.86
N MET A 740 -35.10 -24.70 -26.01
CA MET A 740 -35.34 -23.25 -26.07
C MET A 740 -36.80 -22.91 -25.76
N ASP A 741 -37.75 -23.73 -26.16
CA ASP A 741 -39.16 -23.59 -25.76
C ASP A 741 -39.34 -23.75 -24.25
N ALA A 742 -38.71 -24.73 -23.62
CA ALA A 742 -38.74 -24.93 -22.19
C ALA A 742 -38.10 -23.75 -21.42
N VAL A 743 -37.00 -23.23 -21.92
CA VAL A 743 -36.32 -22.04 -21.37
C VAL A 743 -37.20 -20.79 -21.50
N GLY A 744 -37.82 -20.59 -22.66
CA GLY A 744 -38.71 -19.45 -22.91
C GLY A 744 -40.00 -19.49 -22.06
N ALA A 745 -40.45 -20.69 -21.69
CA ALA A 745 -41.58 -20.87 -20.78
C ALA A 745 -41.25 -20.55 -19.30
N HIS A 746 -39.95 -20.69 -18.91
CA HIS A 746 -39.51 -20.50 -17.52
C HIS A 746 -38.90 -19.12 -17.26
N PHE A 747 -38.05 -18.66 -18.14
CA PHE A 747 -37.35 -17.39 -17.99
C PHE A 747 -37.97 -16.27 -18.83
N ARG A 748 -37.93 -15.04 -18.31
CA ARG A 748 -38.45 -13.89 -19.06
C ARG A 748 -37.56 -13.62 -20.30
N PRO A 749 -38.12 -13.21 -21.43
CA PRO A 749 -37.35 -12.90 -22.65
C PRO A 749 -36.24 -11.88 -22.44
N GLU A 750 -36.48 -10.88 -21.56
CA GLU A 750 -35.47 -9.87 -21.20
C GLU A 750 -34.20 -10.50 -20.62
N PHE A 751 -34.37 -11.51 -19.77
CA PHE A 751 -33.24 -12.20 -19.15
C PHE A 751 -32.43 -13.02 -20.16
N ILE A 752 -33.11 -13.77 -21.01
CA ILE A 752 -32.46 -14.60 -22.03
C ILE A 752 -31.67 -13.75 -23.04
N ASN A 753 -32.27 -12.59 -23.45
CA ASN A 753 -31.65 -11.68 -24.42
C ASN A 753 -30.38 -10.96 -23.86
N ARG A 754 -30.12 -11.02 -22.57
CA ARG A 754 -28.91 -10.44 -21.93
C ARG A 754 -27.78 -11.46 -21.77
N ILE A 755 -28.07 -12.73 -22.00
CA ILE A 755 -27.09 -13.81 -21.95
C ILE A 755 -26.37 -13.87 -23.30
N ASP A 756 -25.03 -13.90 -23.29
CA ASP A 756 -24.22 -13.92 -24.49
C ASP A 756 -24.43 -15.22 -25.30
N GLU A 757 -24.47 -16.36 -24.60
CA GLU A 757 -24.64 -17.67 -25.25
C GLU A 757 -25.47 -18.62 -24.38
N VAL A 758 -26.44 -19.28 -25.01
CA VAL A 758 -27.20 -20.40 -24.44
C VAL A 758 -26.69 -21.69 -25.04
N VAL A 759 -26.15 -22.54 -24.20
CA VAL A 759 -25.39 -23.74 -24.60
C VAL A 759 -26.10 -25.00 -24.12
N VAL A 760 -26.40 -25.91 -25.04
CA VAL A 760 -27.03 -27.19 -24.72
C VAL A 760 -25.95 -28.27 -24.64
N PHE A 761 -25.88 -28.94 -23.49
CA PHE A 761 -24.98 -30.06 -23.24
C PHE A 761 -25.62 -31.37 -23.67
N GLU A 762 -24.90 -32.14 -24.49
CA GLU A 762 -25.34 -33.43 -24.96
C GLU A 762 -25.16 -34.54 -23.91
N PRO A 763 -26.00 -35.59 -23.91
CA PRO A 763 -25.75 -36.77 -23.09
C PRO A 763 -24.41 -37.43 -23.48
N LEU A 764 -23.71 -37.97 -22.50
CA LEU A 764 -22.42 -38.62 -22.71
C LEU A 764 -22.58 -40.02 -23.30
N GLY A 765 -21.83 -40.34 -24.36
CA GLY A 765 -21.73 -41.67 -24.92
C GLY A 765 -20.65 -42.50 -24.19
N ARG A 766 -20.62 -43.81 -24.50
CA ARG A 766 -19.68 -44.77 -23.89
C ARG A 766 -18.21 -44.39 -24.13
N ASP A 767 -17.86 -43.94 -25.33
CA ASP A 767 -16.51 -43.54 -25.69
C ASP A 767 -16.05 -42.30 -24.92
N GLN A 768 -16.96 -41.36 -24.66
CA GLN A 768 -16.68 -40.16 -23.87
C GLN A 768 -16.47 -40.51 -22.39
N ILE A 769 -17.21 -41.49 -21.86
CA ILE A 769 -17.01 -42.01 -20.50
C ILE A 769 -15.63 -42.64 -20.36
N ALA A 770 -15.18 -43.39 -21.40
CA ALA A 770 -13.82 -43.94 -21.41
C ALA A 770 -12.74 -42.85 -21.27
N GLY A 771 -12.87 -41.79 -22.05
CA GLY A 771 -11.98 -40.61 -21.94
C GLY A 771 -12.02 -39.94 -20.56
N ILE A 772 -13.20 -39.75 -19.99
CA ILE A 772 -13.38 -39.18 -18.63
C ILE A 772 -12.75 -40.09 -17.57
N THR A 773 -12.89 -41.43 -17.72
CA THR A 773 -12.28 -42.40 -16.81
C THR A 773 -10.76 -42.24 -16.81
N GLU A 774 -10.15 -42.12 -18.00
CA GLU A 774 -8.69 -41.95 -18.11
C GLU A 774 -8.20 -40.63 -17.47
N ILE A 775 -8.94 -39.52 -17.59
CA ILE A 775 -8.62 -38.26 -16.92
C ILE A 775 -8.67 -38.41 -15.41
N GLN A 776 -9.70 -39.09 -14.85
CA GLN A 776 -9.82 -39.31 -13.40
C GLN A 776 -8.70 -40.24 -12.90
N LEU A 777 -8.36 -41.26 -13.65
CA LEU A 777 -7.23 -42.15 -13.35
C LEU A 777 -5.89 -41.41 -13.44
N GLY A 778 -5.74 -40.49 -14.35
CA GLY A 778 -4.57 -39.62 -14.45
C GLY A 778 -4.32 -38.81 -13.18
N ARG A 779 -5.37 -38.22 -12.60
CA ARG A 779 -5.31 -37.52 -11.30
C ARG A 779 -4.91 -38.46 -10.15
N LEU A 780 -5.37 -39.72 -10.17
CA LEU A 780 -4.97 -40.73 -9.18
C LEU A 780 -3.49 -41.12 -9.38
N ARG A 781 -3.05 -41.35 -10.63
CA ARG A 781 -1.65 -41.63 -10.97
C ARG A 781 -0.70 -40.52 -10.50
N SER A 782 -1.06 -39.25 -10.67
CA SER A 782 -0.26 -38.11 -10.17
C SER A 782 -0.08 -38.15 -8.64
N ARG A 783 -1.17 -38.43 -7.88
CA ARG A 783 -1.08 -38.61 -6.41
C ARG A 783 -0.23 -39.79 -5.97
N LEU A 784 -0.26 -40.88 -6.74
CA LEU A 784 0.57 -42.08 -6.49
C LEU A 784 2.03 -41.83 -6.85
N ALA A 785 2.31 -41.07 -7.89
CA ALA A 785 3.66 -40.70 -8.29
C ALA A 785 4.40 -39.90 -7.21
N GLU A 786 3.71 -39.07 -6.41
CA GLU A 786 4.27 -38.40 -5.23
C GLU A 786 4.80 -39.39 -4.17
N ARG A 787 4.28 -40.62 -4.19
CA ARG A 787 4.73 -41.74 -3.33
C ARG A 787 5.63 -42.74 -4.05
N GLU A 788 6.13 -42.36 -5.23
CA GLU A 788 6.95 -43.23 -6.10
C GLU A 788 6.26 -44.54 -6.52
N LEU A 789 4.91 -44.52 -6.65
CA LEU A 789 4.12 -45.66 -7.09
C LEU A 789 3.54 -45.37 -8.49
N ALA A 790 3.64 -46.33 -9.41
CA ALA A 790 3.05 -46.26 -10.75
C ALA A 790 1.83 -47.18 -10.84
N LEU A 791 0.70 -46.70 -11.37
CA LEU A 791 -0.53 -47.47 -11.54
C LEU A 791 -0.87 -47.63 -13.01
N SER A 792 -1.01 -48.89 -13.47
CA SER A 792 -1.54 -49.26 -14.79
C SER A 792 -2.80 -50.12 -14.63
N LEU A 793 -3.73 -50.00 -15.55
CA LEU A 793 -4.94 -50.82 -15.58
C LEU A 793 -4.94 -51.68 -16.85
N SER A 794 -5.40 -52.95 -16.73
CA SER A 794 -5.67 -53.76 -17.89
C SER A 794 -6.91 -53.25 -18.65
N PRO A 795 -7.01 -53.50 -19.99
CA PRO A 795 -8.19 -53.11 -20.76
C PRO A 795 -9.52 -53.61 -20.16
N GLU A 796 -9.53 -54.84 -19.64
CA GLU A 796 -10.71 -55.42 -18.99
C GLU A 796 -11.08 -54.69 -17.68
N ALA A 797 -10.10 -54.24 -16.92
CA ALA A 797 -10.33 -53.45 -15.72
C ALA A 797 -10.90 -52.07 -16.03
N LEU A 798 -10.43 -51.45 -17.12
CA LEU A 798 -10.96 -50.18 -17.60
C LEU A 798 -12.40 -50.34 -18.11
N ASP A 799 -12.69 -51.36 -18.91
CA ASP A 799 -14.04 -51.64 -19.40
C ASP A 799 -15.05 -51.92 -18.26
N LYS A 800 -14.61 -52.58 -17.21
CA LYS A 800 -15.42 -52.83 -16.02
C LYS A 800 -15.75 -51.52 -15.27
N LEU A 801 -14.76 -50.64 -15.10
CA LEU A 801 -14.98 -49.33 -14.49
C LEU A 801 -15.96 -48.49 -15.30
N ILE A 802 -15.83 -48.50 -16.64
CA ILE A 802 -16.74 -47.78 -17.54
C ILE A 802 -18.14 -48.35 -17.42
N ALA A 803 -18.31 -49.66 -17.41
CA ALA A 803 -19.62 -50.29 -17.30
C ALA A 803 -20.33 -49.99 -15.97
N VAL A 804 -19.60 -49.96 -14.85
CA VAL A 804 -20.14 -49.64 -13.52
C VAL A 804 -20.32 -48.16 -13.31
N GLY A 805 -19.47 -47.34 -13.93
CA GLY A 805 -19.40 -45.87 -13.78
C GLY A 805 -20.32 -45.09 -14.73
N TYR A 806 -20.98 -45.73 -15.67
CA TYR A 806 -21.90 -45.15 -16.61
C TYR A 806 -23.38 -45.35 -16.19
N ASP A 807 -24.13 -44.29 -16.18
CA ASP A 807 -25.55 -44.30 -16.01
C ASP A 807 -26.20 -43.35 -17.02
N PRO A 808 -27.21 -43.81 -17.81
CA PRO A 808 -27.85 -42.99 -18.86
C PRO A 808 -28.53 -41.74 -18.31
N VAL A 809 -28.97 -41.75 -17.04
CA VAL A 809 -29.64 -40.62 -16.41
C VAL A 809 -28.68 -39.69 -15.68
N TYR A 810 -27.69 -40.26 -15.00
CA TYR A 810 -26.73 -39.50 -14.18
C TYR A 810 -25.39 -39.24 -14.83
N GLY A 811 -25.22 -39.70 -16.08
CA GLY A 811 -23.99 -39.50 -16.88
C GLY A 811 -22.74 -40.07 -16.23
N ALA A 812 -21.70 -39.27 -16.10
CA ALA A 812 -20.40 -39.62 -15.50
C ALA A 812 -20.37 -39.45 -13.95
N ARG A 813 -21.47 -39.05 -13.30
CA ARG A 813 -21.46 -38.78 -11.84
C ARG A 813 -21.16 -40.04 -11.02
N PRO A 814 -21.66 -41.27 -11.37
CA PRO A 814 -21.33 -42.52 -10.66
C PRO A 814 -19.88 -42.92 -10.81
N LEU A 815 -19.16 -42.49 -11.86
CA LEU A 815 -17.80 -42.91 -12.19
C LEU A 815 -16.79 -42.62 -11.05
N LYS A 816 -16.89 -41.46 -10.43
CA LYS A 816 -16.01 -41.12 -9.31
C LYS A 816 -16.18 -42.10 -8.14
N ARG A 817 -17.41 -42.51 -7.85
CA ARG A 817 -17.69 -43.50 -6.80
C ARG A 817 -17.22 -44.90 -7.21
N ALA A 818 -17.33 -45.23 -8.50
CA ALA A 818 -16.82 -46.49 -9.03
C ALA A 818 -15.28 -46.59 -8.88
N ILE A 819 -14.56 -45.53 -9.25
CA ILE A 819 -13.11 -45.48 -9.09
C ILE A 819 -12.74 -45.57 -7.60
N GLN A 820 -13.43 -44.84 -6.73
CA GLN A 820 -13.19 -44.88 -5.29
C GLN A 820 -13.41 -46.30 -4.73
N ARG A 821 -14.50 -46.96 -5.10
CA ARG A 821 -14.89 -48.27 -4.58
C ARG A 821 -13.97 -49.38 -5.11
N TRP A 822 -13.70 -49.35 -6.39
CA TRP A 822 -13.01 -50.45 -7.07
C TRP A 822 -11.50 -50.29 -7.20
N ILE A 823 -10.98 -49.08 -7.08
CA ILE A 823 -9.55 -48.79 -7.20
C ILE A 823 -8.99 -48.18 -5.90
N GLU A 824 -9.48 -47.01 -5.48
CA GLU A 824 -8.83 -46.25 -4.39
C GLU A 824 -8.90 -47.00 -3.04
N ASN A 825 -10.07 -47.53 -2.65
CA ASN A 825 -10.22 -48.21 -1.38
C ASN A 825 -9.39 -49.51 -1.27
N PRO A 826 -9.45 -50.43 -2.25
CA PRO A 826 -8.61 -51.65 -2.19
C PRO A 826 -7.12 -51.32 -2.27
N LEU A 827 -6.72 -50.37 -3.11
CA LEU A 827 -5.33 -49.99 -3.24
C LEU A 827 -4.78 -49.34 -1.95
N ALA A 828 -5.59 -48.48 -1.31
CA ALA A 828 -5.23 -47.88 -0.02
C ALA A 828 -4.99 -48.92 1.07
N GLN A 829 -5.83 -49.98 1.16
CA GLN A 829 -5.62 -51.09 2.11
C GLN A 829 -4.32 -51.83 1.86
N LEU A 830 -4.00 -52.09 0.59
CA LEU A 830 -2.77 -52.82 0.22
C LEU A 830 -1.49 -51.98 0.47
N ILE A 831 -1.56 -50.66 0.21
CA ILE A 831 -0.45 -49.73 0.52
C ILE A 831 -0.24 -49.65 2.03
N LEU A 832 -1.31 -49.51 2.83
CA LEU A 832 -1.20 -49.48 4.30
C LEU A 832 -0.73 -50.82 4.90
N ALA A 833 -1.06 -51.94 4.25
CA ALA A 833 -0.57 -53.25 4.61
C ALA A 833 0.93 -53.49 4.22
N GLY A 834 1.57 -52.51 3.59
CA GLY A 834 2.98 -52.59 3.20
C GLY A 834 3.23 -53.52 1.99
N LYS A 835 2.22 -53.88 1.22
CA LYS A 835 2.38 -54.79 0.10
C LYS A 835 3.10 -54.13 -1.10
N PHE A 836 3.02 -52.79 -1.23
CA PHE A 836 3.70 -52.04 -2.28
C PHE A 836 4.69 -51.06 -1.67
N LEU A 837 5.97 -51.22 -2.04
CA LEU A 837 7.05 -50.32 -1.63
C LEU A 837 7.24 -49.19 -2.64
N PRO A 838 7.83 -48.04 -2.22
CA PRO A 838 8.21 -47.01 -3.17
C PRO A 838 9.05 -47.57 -4.33
N GLY A 839 8.74 -47.13 -5.56
CA GLY A 839 9.36 -47.67 -6.78
C GLY A 839 8.61 -48.84 -7.42
N THR A 840 7.47 -49.28 -6.86
CA THR A 840 6.69 -50.41 -7.39
C THR A 840 5.74 -49.96 -8.51
N ALA A 841 5.70 -50.74 -9.61
CA ALA A 841 4.68 -50.59 -10.67
C ALA A 841 3.51 -51.54 -10.37
N ILE A 842 2.34 -50.97 -10.07
CA ILE A 842 1.12 -51.69 -9.70
C ILE A 842 0.25 -51.88 -10.95
N THR A 843 -0.15 -53.13 -11.23
CA THR A 843 -1.06 -53.44 -12.34
C THR A 843 -2.41 -53.94 -11.78
N ALA A 844 -3.50 -53.21 -12.16
CA ALA A 844 -4.86 -53.62 -11.82
C ALA A 844 -5.42 -54.54 -12.92
N LYS A 845 -5.83 -55.76 -12.53
CA LYS A 845 -6.42 -56.78 -13.42
C LYS A 845 -7.78 -57.22 -12.90
N VAL A 846 -8.62 -57.77 -13.78
CA VAL A 846 -9.90 -58.35 -13.39
C VAL A 846 -9.72 -59.83 -13.12
N GLU A 847 -10.08 -60.28 -11.92
CA GLU A 847 -10.19 -61.70 -11.55
C GLU A 847 -11.63 -61.94 -11.07
N GLY A 848 -12.43 -62.61 -11.91
CA GLY A 848 -13.86 -62.86 -11.62
C GLY A 848 -14.67 -61.54 -11.61
N GLU A 849 -15.29 -61.24 -10.49
CA GLU A 849 -16.02 -59.97 -10.30
C GLU A 849 -15.23 -58.86 -9.61
N GLU A 850 -13.98 -59.04 -9.23
CA GLU A 850 -13.17 -58.10 -8.50
C GLU A 850 -12.01 -57.58 -9.33
N ILE A 851 -11.50 -56.37 -8.95
CA ILE A 851 -10.25 -55.82 -9.51
C ILE A 851 -9.15 -56.11 -8.48
N VAL A 852 -8.15 -56.88 -8.93
CA VAL A 852 -7.02 -57.31 -8.11
C VAL A 852 -5.75 -56.55 -8.54
N PHE A 853 -4.92 -56.24 -7.58
CA PHE A 853 -3.69 -55.44 -7.74
C PHE A 853 -2.45 -56.35 -7.58
N ALA A 854 -1.64 -56.38 -8.61
CA ALA A 854 -0.41 -57.16 -8.67
C ALA A 854 0.82 -56.28 -8.88
#